data_9cfdd34ae107d7c1189d56d39f160adf
#
_entry.id   9cfdd34ae107d7c1189d56d39f160adf
#
_cell.length_a   1.000
_cell.length_b   1.000
_cell.length_c   1.000
_cell.angle_alpha   90.00
_cell.angle_beta   90.00
_cell.angle_gamma   90.00
#
_symmetry.space_group_name_H-M   'P 1'
#
loop_
_entity.id
_entity.type
_entity.pdbx_description
1 polymer ?
#
loop_
_entity_poly.entity_id
_entity_poly.type
_entity_poly.pdbx_seq_one_letter_code
_entity_poly.pdbx_strand_id
1 'polypeptide(L)'
;MGNNFKKRQQPTRRLSPVSKKLYFQSTFRHGFPYQPTAMAFDPIQKLLALGSKCGSLRIFGQPGVDVHVRHDMDGPPGSAAILHLQFLVNEGFLISATADDTLHLWSHKQKVPQIVQSLKFQKEKISYMHLPLQSKWMYVGTVKGNVHVVQIETFSLSGYIINWNKTIELTMKTHPGAIVHLSDNPLDASKLLIGYESGQIVLWDLRSRNIEMRWLAYDLRSISWHYEGKQFMCAHADGTLTTWNIRNSQKYVHISQPHAKFNKDGKPEQCKPIGKVEWKTNRAGEAFVIFSGGMPYDQACRTPSITVVHNKTTTVLEMEHNVIDFVTLCESPYISDMQEPFAIIALLQNDLVVVDLQTPGYPWIENPYPMNIHESPVTCVSYLADCPVDLIPAFYSVGRAGSSKRQGLSEMDWPINGGTWSAQGCSYAEVILTGHADGSIKFWDASAGTLQVLYKLKTSKIFEKPKSRSTESEEDPFAINLISLCPESRKLCVAGASSHVMLFTYKKTESSDEVMVLEIPIVYEVIEDEISPDCQFSGPGSAGSGNKLDLLDLENKREGCTLKVRTGAQKKPAGFQAQLVCLTPWNNGEPPSHITALTINSSYGLMAYGNEAGLVIVDIEQRVCLLNVGSPDLYGAQDPYYRVPRSPKKNQVVPEAIPLDFERQPRSPSIDQINGVCAASSTPPIQMGGSQPPIATSVTSCRPRPEPPRRSRSQDKLDSSFSRSRSSSMSSLENITSEAVQCLVFADSYTRKSGR
;
A
#
# COMPACT_ATOMS: atom_id res chain seq x y z
N MET A 1 24.03 81.24 25.34
CA MET A 1 24.78 80.09 24.80
C MET A 1 24.06 78.84 25.27
N GLY A 2 23.21 78.33 24.46
CA GLY A 2 22.37 77.20 24.77
C GLY A 2 22.66 76.04 23.80
N ASN A 3 23.20 74.92 24.28
CA ASN A 3 23.47 73.73 23.51
C ASN A 3 22.24 72.82 23.45
N ASN A 4 21.65 72.74 22.27
CA ASN A 4 20.63 71.78 21.91
C ASN A 4 21.25 70.42 21.62
N PHE A 5 21.09 69.47 22.51
CA PHE A 5 21.33 68.06 22.22
C PHE A 5 20.08 67.41 21.57
N LYS A 6 20.10 67.23 20.27
CA LYS A 6 19.14 66.34 19.55
C LYS A 6 19.47 64.90 19.84
N LYS A 7 18.62 64.20 20.57
CA LYS A 7 18.62 62.69 20.65
C LYS A 7 18.27 62.14 19.29
N ARG A 8 19.21 61.44 18.65
CA ARG A 8 18.98 60.56 17.50
C ARG A 8 18.20 59.37 17.99
N GLN A 9 16.95 59.25 17.57
CA GLN A 9 16.19 57.99 17.66
C GLN A 9 16.75 57.00 16.62
N GLN A 10 17.25 55.88 17.08
CA GLN A 10 17.59 54.77 16.21
C GLN A 10 16.29 54.13 15.70
N PRO A 11 16.18 53.77 14.40
CA PRO A 11 15.02 53.11 13.89
C PRO A 11 15.02 51.66 14.40
N THR A 12 14.00 51.31 15.18
CA THR A 12 13.69 49.92 15.54
C THR A 12 13.40 49.16 14.24
N ARG A 13 14.33 48.30 13.85
CA ARG A 13 14.09 47.27 12.80
C ARG A 13 12.95 46.36 13.26
N ARG A 14 11.77 46.57 12.70
CA ARG A 14 10.72 45.57 12.73
C ARG A 14 11.25 44.35 11.95
N LEU A 15 11.57 43.29 12.65
CA LEU A 15 11.78 41.98 12.06
C LEU A 15 10.43 41.56 11.45
N SER A 16 10.33 41.61 10.14
CA SER A 16 9.22 40.95 9.43
C SER A 16 9.23 39.46 9.78
N PRO A 17 8.08 38.88 10.11
CA PRO A 17 8.01 37.42 10.29
C PRO A 17 8.38 36.78 8.95
N VAL A 18 9.56 36.20 8.87
CA VAL A 18 9.91 35.29 7.78
C VAL A 18 8.99 34.08 7.93
N SER A 19 7.89 34.07 7.19
CA SER A 19 7.09 32.87 7.04
C SER A 19 7.98 31.86 6.34
N LYS A 20 8.62 30.98 7.10
CA LYS A 20 9.27 29.79 6.55
C LYS A 20 8.16 28.99 5.89
N LYS A 21 8.04 29.07 4.56
CA LYS A 21 7.22 28.15 3.82
C LYS A 21 7.77 26.76 4.08
N LEU A 22 7.01 25.96 4.82
CA LEU A 22 7.29 24.55 4.98
C LEU A 22 7.04 23.88 3.62
N TYR A 23 8.12 23.43 2.99
CA TYR A 23 8.03 22.61 1.78
C TYR A 23 8.03 21.15 2.22
N PHE A 24 6.90 20.47 2.00
CA PHE A 24 6.84 19.02 2.13
C PHE A 24 7.50 18.42 0.88
N GLN A 25 8.59 17.74 1.09
CA GLN A 25 9.26 16.96 0.05
C GLN A 25 8.92 15.48 0.27
N SER A 26 8.32 14.84 -0.73
CA SER A 26 8.11 13.39 -0.70
C SER A 26 9.48 12.70 -0.70
N THR A 27 9.73 11.87 0.29
CA THR A 27 11.00 11.14 0.44
C THR A 27 10.95 9.78 -0.23
N PHE A 28 9.98 8.94 0.13
CA PHE A 28 9.83 7.59 -0.37
C PHE A 28 8.37 7.28 -0.66
N ARG A 29 8.14 6.32 -1.55
CA ARG A 29 6.83 5.76 -1.83
C ARG A 29 6.91 4.26 -1.66
N HIS A 30 6.17 3.73 -0.69
CA HIS A 30 6.11 2.31 -0.39
C HIS A 30 4.84 1.66 -0.96
N GLY A 31 4.75 0.34 -0.83
CA GLY A 31 3.65 -0.46 -1.32
C GLY A 31 3.88 -0.99 -2.73
N PHE A 32 2.97 -1.84 -3.20
CA PHE A 32 3.04 -2.44 -4.52
C PHE A 32 2.74 -1.41 -5.63
N PRO A 33 3.43 -1.47 -6.79
CA PRO A 33 3.15 -0.58 -7.92
C PRO A 33 1.71 -0.78 -8.43
N TYR A 34 0.99 0.32 -8.57
CA TYR A 34 -0.40 0.28 -9.04
C TYR A 34 -0.47 -0.05 -10.54
N GLN A 35 -1.23 -1.10 -10.89
CA GLN A 35 -1.40 -1.61 -12.26
C GLN A 35 -0.05 -1.81 -12.98
N PRO A 36 0.77 -2.77 -12.56
CA PRO A 36 2.03 -3.08 -13.22
C PRO A 36 1.76 -3.62 -14.63
N THR A 37 2.62 -3.30 -15.57
CA THR A 37 2.46 -3.66 -16.99
C THR A 37 3.69 -4.32 -17.60
N ALA A 38 4.87 -4.07 -17.04
CA ALA A 38 6.13 -4.56 -17.58
C ALA A 38 7.15 -4.84 -16.47
N MET A 39 8.03 -5.80 -16.72
CA MET A 39 9.10 -6.19 -15.83
C MET A 39 10.39 -6.41 -16.62
N ALA A 40 11.53 -6.04 -16.03
CA ALA A 40 12.85 -6.41 -16.51
C ALA A 40 13.79 -6.70 -15.33
N PHE A 41 14.71 -7.62 -15.52
CA PHE A 41 15.71 -8.00 -14.52
C PHE A 41 17.12 -7.92 -15.11
N ASP A 42 18.06 -7.31 -14.39
CA ASP A 42 19.48 -7.35 -14.71
C ASP A 42 20.13 -8.50 -13.93
N PRO A 43 20.55 -9.57 -14.59
CA PRO A 43 21.09 -10.76 -13.91
C PRO A 43 22.48 -10.55 -13.30
N ILE A 44 23.20 -9.52 -13.72
CA ILE A 44 24.54 -9.19 -13.21
C ILE A 44 24.46 -8.20 -12.04
N GLN A 45 23.73 -7.08 -12.28
CA GLN A 45 23.54 -6.08 -11.24
C GLN A 45 22.47 -6.49 -10.22
N LYS A 46 21.73 -7.57 -10.47
CA LYS A 46 20.63 -8.09 -9.62
C LYS A 46 19.61 -7.03 -9.23
N LEU A 47 19.23 -6.22 -10.21
CA LEU A 47 18.23 -5.17 -10.11
C LEU A 47 16.96 -5.58 -10.86
N LEU A 48 15.79 -5.29 -10.26
CA LEU A 48 14.48 -5.51 -10.86
C LEU A 48 13.82 -4.18 -11.18
N ALA A 49 13.40 -3.97 -12.41
CA ALA A 49 12.61 -2.82 -12.83
C ALA A 49 11.15 -3.22 -13.08
N LEU A 50 10.21 -2.44 -12.54
CA LEU A 50 8.77 -2.60 -12.73
C LEU A 50 8.19 -1.34 -13.34
N GLY A 51 7.48 -1.47 -14.46
CA GLY A 51 6.73 -0.41 -15.13
C GLY A 51 5.23 -0.53 -14.85
N SER A 52 4.54 0.59 -14.84
CA SER A 52 3.10 0.65 -14.56
C SER A 52 2.32 1.39 -15.65
N LYS A 53 1.01 1.16 -15.67
CA LYS A 53 0.05 1.83 -16.57
C LYS A 53 0.01 3.36 -16.37
N CYS A 54 0.35 3.84 -15.18
CA CYS A 54 0.41 5.28 -14.90
C CYS A 54 1.76 5.94 -15.25
N GLY A 55 2.68 5.24 -15.92
CA GLY A 55 4.00 5.76 -16.28
C GLY A 55 5.01 5.74 -15.12
N SER A 56 4.70 5.08 -14.02
CA SER A 56 5.62 4.91 -12.90
C SER A 56 6.62 3.80 -13.19
N LEU A 57 7.89 4.09 -12.98
CA LEU A 57 9.02 3.16 -13.04
C LEU A 57 9.60 3.00 -11.65
N ARG A 58 9.69 1.77 -11.16
CA ARG A 58 10.36 1.43 -9.91
C ARG A 58 11.52 0.48 -10.16
N ILE A 59 12.63 0.72 -9.50
CA ILE A 59 13.82 -0.15 -9.56
C ILE A 59 14.12 -0.63 -8.14
N PHE A 60 14.12 -1.94 -7.96
CA PHE A 60 14.40 -2.63 -6.72
C PHE A 60 15.77 -3.30 -6.77
N GLY A 61 16.46 -3.28 -5.65
CA GLY A 61 17.71 -3.99 -5.43
C GLY A 61 17.73 -4.64 -4.05
N GLN A 62 18.87 -4.65 -3.36
CA GLN A 62 18.91 -5.11 -1.97
C GLN A 62 17.95 -4.32 -1.08
N PRO A 63 17.53 -4.86 0.09
CA PRO A 63 16.67 -4.13 1.01
C PRO A 63 17.17 -2.72 1.28
N GLY A 64 16.33 -1.70 1.00
CA GLY A 64 16.71 -0.29 1.01
C GLY A 64 16.97 0.33 -0.36
N VAL A 65 17.23 -0.45 -1.40
CA VAL A 65 17.33 0.02 -2.78
C VAL A 65 15.95 -0.06 -3.43
N ASP A 66 15.20 1.02 -3.34
CA ASP A 66 13.87 1.19 -3.94
C ASP A 66 13.80 2.61 -4.55
N VAL A 67 13.90 2.69 -5.85
CA VAL A 67 13.88 3.96 -6.58
C VAL A 67 12.57 4.08 -7.33
N HIS A 68 11.91 5.20 -7.16
CA HIS A 68 10.67 5.51 -7.86
C HIS A 68 10.84 6.77 -8.70
N VAL A 69 10.68 6.63 -9.99
CA VAL A 69 10.62 7.73 -10.97
C VAL A 69 9.36 7.62 -11.81
N ARG A 70 9.00 8.67 -12.50
CA ARG A 70 7.80 8.71 -13.34
C ARG A 70 8.11 9.41 -14.65
N HIS A 71 7.51 8.94 -15.74
CA HIS A 71 7.49 9.65 -17.00
C HIS A 71 6.65 10.93 -16.87
N ASP A 72 7.06 11.99 -17.53
CA ASP A 72 6.30 13.23 -17.58
C ASP A 72 4.94 13.02 -18.25
N MET A 73 3.91 13.68 -17.69
CA MET A 73 2.50 13.45 -18.02
C MET A 73 1.96 14.52 -18.99
N ASP A 74 2.78 15.08 -19.86
CA ASP A 74 2.38 16.17 -20.77
C ASP A 74 1.45 15.73 -21.91
N GLY A 75 1.15 14.44 -21.98
CA GLY A 75 0.29 13.83 -23.00
C GLY A 75 -1.12 13.45 -22.50
N PRO A 76 -1.94 12.86 -23.40
CA PRO A 76 -3.26 12.33 -23.03
C PRO A 76 -3.19 11.29 -21.91
N PRO A 77 -4.25 11.10 -21.11
CA PRO A 77 -4.28 10.08 -20.08
C PRO A 77 -3.90 8.69 -20.63
N GLY A 78 -2.93 8.04 -19.97
CA GLY A 78 -2.44 6.71 -20.36
C GLY A 78 -1.31 6.70 -21.40
N SER A 79 -0.93 7.82 -22.00
CA SER A 79 0.18 7.90 -22.97
C SER A 79 1.53 7.52 -22.37
N ALA A 80 1.73 7.81 -21.09
CA ALA A 80 2.94 7.49 -20.34
C ALA A 80 3.02 6.04 -19.86
N ALA A 81 1.99 5.19 -20.10
CA ALA A 81 1.98 3.79 -19.66
C ALA A 81 3.21 3.07 -20.20
N ILE A 82 3.95 2.39 -19.32
CA ILE A 82 5.14 1.63 -19.72
C ILE A 82 4.69 0.27 -20.22
N LEU A 83 4.97 -0.03 -21.49
CA LEU A 83 4.57 -1.28 -22.14
C LEU A 83 5.69 -2.33 -22.12
N HIS A 84 6.93 -1.89 -22.27
CA HIS A 84 8.09 -2.78 -22.27
C HIS A 84 9.24 -2.15 -21.49
N LEU A 85 10.03 -3.00 -20.83
CA LEU A 85 11.27 -2.65 -20.13
C LEU A 85 12.38 -3.61 -20.54
N GLN A 86 13.60 -3.10 -20.68
CA GLN A 86 14.77 -3.92 -20.91
C GLN A 86 16.04 -3.25 -20.38
N PHE A 87 16.83 -3.96 -19.55
CA PHE A 87 18.13 -3.47 -19.12
C PHE A 87 19.18 -3.60 -20.21
N LEU A 88 20.10 -2.64 -20.28
CA LEU A 88 21.42 -2.85 -20.82
C LEU A 88 22.22 -3.54 -19.71
N VAL A 89 22.31 -4.86 -19.80
CA VAL A 89 22.82 -5.70 -18.72
C VAL A 89 24.22 -5.26 -18.31
N ASN A 90 24.40 -4.97 -17.01
CA ASN A 90 25.64 -4.50 -16.38
C ASN A 90 26.18 -3.14 -16.90
N GLU A 91 25.41 -2.36 -17.63
CA GLU A 91 25.86 -1.07 -18.16
C GLU A 91 25.34 0.15 -17.40
N GLY A 92 24.39 -0.06 -16.49
CA GLY A 92 23.76 1.00 -15.70
C GLY A 92 22.73 1.83 -16.49
N PHE A 93 22.11 1.20 -17.49
CA PHE A 93 21.05 1.78 -18.29
C PHE A 93 19.83 0.85 -18.40
N LEU A 94 18.68 1.46 -18.56
CA LEU A 94 17.40 0.78 -18.75
C LEU A 94 16.65 1.47 -19.89
N ILE A 95 16.02 0.69 -20.77
CA ILE A 95 15.14 1.20 -21.82
C ILE A 95 13.70 0.92 -21.42
N SER A 96 12.84 1.93 -21.56
CA SER A 96 11.40 1.80 -21.47
C SER A 96 10.73 2.19 -22.78
N ALA A 97 9.71 1.45 -23.19
CA ALA A 97 8.79 1.82 -24.25
C ALA A 97 7.45 2.25 -23.66
N THR A 98 6.97 3.41 -24.02
CA THR A 98 5.70 3.98 -23.52
C THR A 98 4.59 3.88 -24.57
N ALA A 99 3.32 3.95 -24.10
CA ALA A 99 2.14 3.78 -24.94
C ALA A 99 1.95 4.87 -26.01
N ASP A 100 2.71 5.97 -25.93
CA ASP A 100 2.80 7.01 -26.95
C ASP A 100 3.84 6.70 -28.03
N ASP A 101 4.34 5.46 -28.06
CA ASP A 101 5.33 4.97 -29.02
C ASP A 101 6.70 5.67 -28.90
N THR A 102 7.08 6.04 -27.68
CA THR A 102 8.40 6.63 -27.38
C THR A 102 9.27 5.61 -26.63
N LEU A 103 10.51 5.49 -27.05
CA LEU A 103 11.55 4.79 -26.30
C LEU A 103 12.32 5.81 -25.46
N HIS A 104 12.59 5.48 -24.22
CA HIS A 104 13.38 6.31 -23.32
C HIS A 104 14.55 5.50 -22.77
N LEU A 105 15.75 6.08 -22.87
CA LEU A 105 16.96 5.54 -22.26
C LEU A 105 17.17 6.20 -20.90
N TRP A 106 17.07 5.40 -19.85
CA TRP A 106 17.31 5.82 -18.46
C TRP A 106 18.73 5.48 -18.04
N SER A 107 19.43 6.41 -17.41
CA SER A 107 20.64 6.14 -16.66
C SER A 107 20.31 5.99 -15.17
N HIS A 108 20.65 4.86 -14.57
CA HIS A 108 20.52 4.61 -13.13
C HIS A 108 21.88 4.57 -12.42
N LYS A 109 22.92 5.13 -13.04
CA LYS A 109 24.26 5.31 -12.43
C LYS A 109 24.25 6.37 -11.32
N GLN A 110 23.23 7.22 -11.29
CA GLN A 110 23.04 8.26 -10.29
C GLN A 110 21.97 7.82 -9.28
N LYS A 111 21.95 8.48 -8.11
CA LYS A 111 20.98 8.20 -7.03
C LYS A 111 19.51 8.25 -7.50
N VAL A 112 19.20 9.16 -8.42
CA VAL A 112 17.88 9.26 -9.05
C VAL A 112 18.07 8.98 -10.54
N PRO A 113 17.43 7.96 -11.10
CA PRO A 113 17.48 7.69 -12.52
C PRO A 113 16.95 8.86 -13.35
N GLN A 114 17.63 9.13 -14.46
CA GLN A 114 17.27 10.22 -15.36
C GLN A 114 17.17 9.70 -16.80
N ILE A 115 16.24 10.26 -17.56
CA ILE A 115 16.16 10.03 -19.01
C ILE A 115 17.32 10.77 -19.66
N VAL A 116 18.20 10.02 -20.33
CA VAL A 116 19.36 10.55 -21.05
C VAL A 116 18.99 10.88 -22.47
N GLN A 117 18.22 10.00 -23.10
CA GLN A 117 17.79 10.13 -24.50
C GLN A 117 16.37 9.59 -24.68
N SER A 118 15.69 10.10 -25.71
CA SER A 118 14.33 9.65 -26.07
C SER A 118 14.23 9.57 -27.58
N LEU A 119 13.55 8.53 -28.07
CA LEU A 119 13.32 8.28 -29.49
C LEU A 119 11.84 7.99 -29.73
N LYS A 120 11.16 8.88 -30.44
CA LYS A 120 9.74 8.73 -30.76
C LYS A 120 9.52 8.11 -32.13
N PHE A 121 8.67 7.09 -32.17
CA PHE A 121 8.18 6.47 -33.38
C PHE A 121 6.96 7.24 -33.91
N GLN A 122 7.10 7.94 -35.05
CA GLN A 122 6.05 8.86 -35.49
C GLN A 122 4.88 8.21 -36.26
N LYS A 123 5.09 7.02 -36.84
CA LYS A 123 4.13 6.42 -37.79
C LYS A 123 3.73 4.98 -37.47
N GLU A 124 4.37 4.36 -36.51
CA GLU A 124 4.19 2.94 -36.20
C GLU A 124 4.16 2.74 -34.70
N LYS A 125 3.20 1.94 -34.24
CA LYS A 125 3.07 1.57 -32.84
C LYS A 125 4.03 0.45 -32.50
N ILE A 126 4.74 0.61 -31.38
CA ILE A 126 5.65 -0.40 -30.84
C ILE A 126 4.83 -1.56 -30.29
N SER A 127 5.17 -2.79 -30.68
CA SER A 127 4.51 -4.01 -30.20
C SER A 127 5.45 -4.94 -29.45
N TYR A 128 6.75 -4.90 -29.75
CA TYR A 128 7.75 -5.74 -29.08
C TYR A 128 9.12 -5.06 -29.10
N MET A 129 9.97 -5.40 -28.14
CA MET A 129 11.32 -4.86 -28.03
C MET A 129 12.29 -5.99 -27.65
N HIS A 130 13.43 -6.07 -28.33
CA HIS A 130 14.47 -7.05 -28.04
C HIS A 130 15.86 -6.45 -28.19
N LEU A 131 16.66 -6.56 -27.16
CA LEU A 131 18.06 -6.17 -27.11
C LEU A 131 18.91 -7.41 -26.80
N PRO A 132 19.67 -7.95 -27.76
CA PRO A 132 20.59 -9.02 -27.49
C PRO A 132 21.66 -8.61 -26.47
N LEU A 133 22.11 -9.58 -25.67
CA LEU A 133 23.09 -9.33 -24.63
C LEU A 133 24.38 -8.72 -25.20
N GLN A 134 24.83 -7.60 -24.63
CA GLN A 134 26.00 -6.83 -25.05
C GLN A 134 25.95 -6.33 -26.50
N SER A 135 24.76 -6.25 -27.10
CA SER A 135 24.60 -5.75 -28.46
C SER A 135 24.55 -4.21 -28.48
N LYS A 136 25.15 -3.65 -29.57
CA LYS A 136 25.00 -2.22 -29.87
C LYS A 136 23.69 -1.91 -30.62
N TRP A 137 22.92 -2.93 -30.97
CA TRP A 137 21.70 -2.85 -31.75
C TRP A 137 20.53 -3.44 -31.03
N MET A 138 19.45 -2.70 -30.97
CA MET A 138 18.16 -3.15 -30.46
C MET A 138 17.17 -3.29 -31.61
N TYR A 139 16.34 -4.34 -31.55
CA TYR A 139 15.28 -4.61 -32.52
C TYR A 139 13.93 -4.23 -31.94
N VAL A 140 13.19 -3.39 -32.67
CA VAL A 140 11.88 -2.90 -32.25
C VAL A 140 10.84 -3.36 -33.28
N GLY A 141 9.96 -4.25 -32.85
CA GLY A 141 8.83 -4.72 -33.62
C GLY A 141 7.64 -3.77 -33.50
N THR A 142 6.88 -3.66 -34.58
CA THR A 142 5.73 -2.76 -34.66
C THR A 142 4.43 -3.50 -34.97
N VAL A 143 3.29 -2.87 -34.66
CA VAL A 143 1.96 -3.37 -35.02
C VAL A 143 1.79 -3.50 -36.55
N LYS A 144 2.55 -2.73 -37.33
CA LYS A 144 2.59 -2.86 -38.79
C LYS A 144 3.46 -4.02 -39.31
N GLY A 145 3.98 -4.86 -38.41
CA GLY A 145 4.77 -6.02 -38.77
C GLY A 145 6.20 -5.70 -39.22
N ASN A 146 6.68 -4.48 -39.06
CA ASN A 146 8.04 -4.08 -39.41
C ASN A 146 8.96 -4.20 -38.19
N VAL A 147 10.25 -4.53 -38.43
CA VAL A 147 11.29 -4.46 -37.41
C VAL A 147 12.20 -3.30 -37.71
N HIS A 148 12.28 -2.35 -36.82
CA HIS A 148 13.23 -1.26 -36.83
C HIS A 148 14.46 -1.61 -36.02
N VAL A 149 15.63 -1.14 -36.49
CA VAL A 149 16.90 -1.33 -35.81
C VAL A 149 17.35 0.00 -35.21
N VAL A 150 17.54 0.01 -33.90
CA VAL A 150 17.97 1.19 -33.13
C VAL A 150 19.41 0.98 -32.69
N GLN A 151 20.25 1.99 -32.93
CA GLN A 151 21.62 2.03 -32.41
C GLN A 151 21.60 2.54 -30.97
N ILE A 152 22.16 1.76 -30.05
CA ILE A 152 22.10 2.07 -28.62
C ILE A 152 22.96 3.28 -28.25
N GLU A 153 24.19 3.39 -28.80
CA GLU A 153 25.13 4.45 -28.45
C GLU A 153 24.58 5.86 -28.80
N THR A 154 23.94 5.98 -29.94
CA THR A 154 23.36 7.25 -30.43
C THR A 154 21.86 7.38 -30.15
N PHE A 155 21.25 6.29 -29.65
CA PHE A 155 19.81 6.13 -29.39
C PHE A 155 18.95 6.65 -30.55
N SER A 156 19.28 6.22 -31.78
CA SER A 156 18.65 6.66 -33.03
C SER A 156 18.35 5.47 -33.93
N LEU A 157 17.40 5.69 -34.85
CA LEU A 157 17.09 4.70 -35.89
C LEU A 157 18.28 4.55 -36.85
N SER A 158 18.72 3.32 -37.08
CA SER A 158 19.80 3.02 -38.02
C SER A 158 19.45 3.24 -39.51
N GLY A 159 18.16 3.44 -39.79
CA GLY A 159 17.64 3.49 -41.18
C GLY A 159 17.42 2.10 -41.79
N TYR A 160 17.93 1.03 -41.19
CA TYR A 160 17.65 -0.33 -41.65
C TYR A 160 16.32 -0.82 -41.05
N ILE A 161 15.40 -1.24 -41.93
CA ILE A 161 14.08 -1.73 -41.59
C ILE A 161 13.85 -3.08 -42.26
N ILE A 162 13.48 -4.10 -41.47
CA ILE A 162 12.97 -5.36 -41.97
C ILE A 162 11.47 -5.17 -42.20
N ASN A 163 11.10 -4.94 -43.46
CA ASN A 163 9.69 -4.72 -43.81
C ASN A 163 8.96 -6.06 -43.86
N TRP A 164 7.72 -6.11 -43.37
CA TRP A 164 6.89 -7.30 -43.35
C TRP A 164 6.68 -7.94 -44.72
N ASN A 165 6.58 -7.13 -45.80
CA ASN A 165 6.40 -7.61 -47.17
C ASN A 165 7.61 -8.39 -47.70
N LYS A 166 8.78 -8.24 -47.09
CA LYS A 166 9.98 -9.04 -47.41
C LYS A 166 10.03 -10.34 -46.65
N THR A 167 9.27 -10.45 -45.55
CA THR A 167 9.30 -11.63 -44.68
C THR A 167 8.23 -12.67 -44.99
N ILE A 168 7.13 -12.27 -45.64
CA ILE A 168 6.06 -13.18 -46.08
C ILE A 168 6.36 -13.85 -47.42
N GLU A 169 5.66 -14.93 -47.72
CA GLU A 169 5.67 -15.52 -49.05
C GLU A 169 4.88 -14.67 -50.05
N LEU A 170 5.38 -14.56 -51.28
CA LEU A 170 4.70 -13.82 -52.36
C LEU A 170 3.31 -14.36 -52.71
N THR A 171 3.04 -15.62 -52.34
CA THR A 171 1.74 -16.28 -52.52
C THR A 171 0.70 -15.86 -51.49
N MET A 172 1.14 -15.46 -50.29
CA MET A 172 0.28 -14.96 -49.22
C MET A 172 0.17 -13.44 -49.31
N LYS A 173 -0.94 -12.92 -49.84
CA LYS A 173 -1.19 -11.46 -49.98
C LYS A 173 -1.71 -10.82 -48.70
N THR A 174 -1.87 -11.57 -47.61
CA THR A 174 -2.42 -11.07 -46.34
C THR A 174 -1.32 -10.56 -45.43
N HIS A 175 -1.59 -9.42 -44.77
CA HIS A 175 -0.69 -8.84 -43.77
C HIS A 175 -0.51 -9.80 -42.58
N PRO A 176 0.72 -10.05 -42.07
CA PRO A 176 0.99 -11.05 -41.04
C PRO A 176 0.57 -10.62 -39.60
N GLY A 177 0.06 -9.41 -39.44
CA GLY A 177 -0.27 -8.86 -38.13
C GLY A 177 0.91 -8.19 -37.43
N ALA A 178 0.74 -7.90 -36.15
CA ALA A 178 1.75 -7.30 -35.31
C ALA A 178 2.90 -8.28 -35.03
N ILE A 179 4.08 -7.74 -34.72
CA ILE A 179 5.18 -8.54 -34.19
C ILE A 179 4.88 -8.86 -32.73
N VAL A 180 4.84 -10.15 -32.41
CA VAL A 180 4.57 -10.65 -31.05
C VAL A 180 5.82 -11.19 -30.36
N HIS A 181 6.88 -11.47 -31.12
CA HIS A 181 8.14 -11.95 -30.57
C HIS A 181 9.34 -11.61 -31.45
N LEU A 182 10.45 -11.24 -30.80
CA LEU A 182 11.76 -11.06 -31.41
C LEU A 182 12.81 -11.71 -30.51
N SER A 183 13.72 -12.49 -31.06
CA SER A 183 14.87 -13.05 -30.34
C SER A 183 16.00 -13.41 -31.29
N ASP A 184 17.24 -13.21 -30.88
CA ASP A 184 18.43 -13.68 -31.60
C ASP A 184 18.68 -15.15 -31.34
N ASN A 185 19.36 -15.82 -32.26
CA ASN A 185 19.76 -17.20 -32.07
C ASN A 185 20.89 -17.29 -31.03
N PRO A 186 20.81 -18.18 -30.03
CA PRO A 186 21.80 -18.29 -28.95
C PRO A 186 23.26 -18.44 -29.41
N LEU A 187 23.50 -19.12 -30.53
CA LEU A 187 24.83 -19.39 -31.06
C LEU A 187 25.25 -18.51 -32.24
N ASP A 188 24.31 -17.84 -32.88
CA ASP A 188 24.57 -16.95 -34.00
C ASP A 188 23.73 -15.67 -33.93
N ALA A 189 24.27 -14.62 -33.34
CA ALA A 189 23.63 -13.33 -33.19
C ALA A 189 23.30 -12.64 -34.52
N SER A 190 23.78 -13.17 -35.67
CA SER A 190 23.36 -12.67 -36.98
C SER A 190 21.98 -13.20 -37.43
N LYS A 191 21.39 -14.11 -36.69
CA LYS A 191 20.09 -14.73 -36.98
C LYS A 191 19.05 -14.18 -36.02
N LEU A 192 18.06 -13.47 -36.56
CA LEU A 192 16.93 -12.92 -35.78
C LEU A 192 15.65 -13.70 -36.10
N LEU A 193 15.04 -14.26 -35.07
CA LEU A 193 13.74 -14.91 -35.14
C LEU A 193 12.64 -13.87 -34.93
N ILE A 194 11.71 -13.80 -35.88
CA ILE A 194 10.60 -12.85 -35.91
C ILE A 194 9.30 -13.63 -35.88
N GLY A 195 8.50 -13.45 -34.84
CA GLY A 195 7.17 -14.05 -34.69
C GLY A 195 6.08 -13.02 -34.94
N TYR A 196 5.09 -13.40 -35.75
CA TYR A 196 3.93 -12.56 -36.12
C TYR A 196 2.65 -13.06 -35.45
N GLU A 197 1.72 -12.17 -35.23
CA GLU A 197 0.40 -12.46 -34.67
C GLU A 197 -0.40 -13.50 -35.48
N SER A 198 -0.23 -13.52 -36.80
CA SER A 198 -0.81 -14.57 -37.68
C SER A 198 -0.26 -15.97 -37.45
N GLY A 199 0.78 -16.11 -36.62
CA GLY A 199 1.50 -17.37 -36.42
C GLY A 199 2.65 -17.61 -37.41
N GLN A 200 2.91 -16.70 -38.29
CA GLN A 200 4.12 -16.79 -39.14
C GLN A 200 5.36 -16.54 -38.28
N ILE A 201 6.38 -17.36 -38.46
CA ILE A 201 7.69 -17.22 -37.84
C ILE A 201 8.74 -17.19 -38.94
N VAL A 202 9.68 -16.28 -38.84
CA VAL A 202 10.73 -16.07 -39.84
C VAL A 202 12.09 -16.02 -39.16
N LEU A 203 13.04 -16.80 -39.67
CA LEU A 203 14.44 -16.65 -39.33
C LEU A 203 15.09 -15.74 -40.38
N TRP A 204 15.45 -14.55 -39.91
CA TRP A 204 16.05 -13.50 -40.76
C TRP A 204 17.56 -13.48 -40.55
N ASP A 205 18.32 -13.56 -41.65
CA ASP A 205 19.76 -13.35 -41.61
C ASP A 205 20.09 -11.87 -41.76
N LEU A 206 20.64 -11.28 -40.75
CA LEU A 206 21.01 -9.86 -40.72
C LEU A 206 22.21 -9.52 -41.61
N ARG A 207 23.08 -10.50 -41.90
CA ARG A 207 24.26 -10.30 -42.77
C ARG A 207 23.85 -10.29 -44.23
N SER A 208 23.18 -11.34 -44.68
CA SER A 208 22.69 -11.44 -46.05
C SER A 208 21.45 -10.61 -46.31
N ARG A 209 20.77 -10.16 -45.26
CA ARG A 209 19.49 -9.40 -45.29
C ARG A 209 18.38 -10.15 -46.03
N ASN A 210 18.36 -11.47 -45.87
CA ASN A 210 17.42 -12.37 -46.48
C ASN A 210 16.80 -13.33 -45.43
N ILE A 211 15.75 -13.97 -45.86
CA ILE A 211 15.12 -15.02 -45.06
C ILE A 211 15.89 -16.32 -45.23
N GLU A 212 16.17 -16.97 -44.12
CA GLU A 212 16.75 -18.31 -44.10
C GLU A 212 15.67 -19.38 -44.07
N MET A 213 14.66 -19.20 -43.21
CA MET A 213 13.59 -20.18 -43.02
C MET A 213 12.29 -19.50 -42.59
N ARG A 214 11.15 -20.19 -42.87
CA ARG A 214 9.82 -19.79 -42.40
C ARG A 214 9.09 -20.96 -41.80
N TRP A 215 8.27 -20.71 -40.76
CA TRP A 215 7.36 -21.66 -40.14
C TRP A 215 5.97 -21.03 -40.01
N LEU A 216 4.96 -21.89 -39.83
CA LEU A 216 3.59 -21.46 -39.55
C LEU A 216 3.12 -22.15 -38.24
N ALA A 217 3.02 -21.36 -37.20
CA ALA A 217 2.61 -21.77 -35.85
C ALA A 217 1.41 -20.92 -35.44
N TYR A 218 0.19 -21.38 -35.79
CA TYR A 218 -1.05 -20.61 -35.55
C TYR A 218 -1.23 -20.20 -34.09
N ASP A 219 -1.88 -19.07 -33.88
CA ASP A 219 -2.20 -18.53 -32.55
C ASP A 219 -0.98 -18.31 -31.65
N LEU A 220 0.13 -17.91 -32.23
CA LEU A 220 1.41 -17.68 -31.57
C LEU A 220 1.31 -16.59 -30.48
N ARG A 221 1.85 -16.86 -29.29
CA ARG A 221 1.94 -15.92 -28.16
C ARG A 221 3.37 -15.63 -27.73
N SER A 222 4.20 -16.65 -27.65
CA SER A 222 5.58 -16.52 -27.16
C SER A 222 6.47 -17.56 -27.79
N ILE A 223 7.77 -17.27 -27.91
CA ILE A 223 8.78 -18.20 -28.40
C ILE A 223 9.93 -18.26 -27.38
N SER A 224 10.53 -19.43 -27.23
CA SER A 224 11.76 -19.59 -26.44
C SER A 224 12.74 -20.51 -27.14
N TRP A 225 13.98 -20.06 -27.29
CA TRP A 225 15.05 -20.87 -27.87
C TRP A 225 15.53 -21.96 -26.92
N HIS A 226 15.91 -23.10 -27.51
CA HIS A 226 16.82 -24.04 -26.86
C HIS A 226 18.25 -23.49 -26.93
N TYR A 227 19.06 -23.65 -25.88
CA TYR A 227 20.40 -23.08 -25.79
C TYR A 227 21.34 -23.44 -26.96
N GLU A 228 21.15 -24.60 -27.59
CA GLU A 228 21.89 -24.99 -28.78
C GLU A 228 21.52 -24.22 -30.06
N GLY A 229 20.53 -23.36 -30.03
CA GLY A 229 20.12 -22.58 -31.19
C GLY A 229 19.57 -23.39 -32.37
N LYS A 230 19.34 -24.72 -32.19
CA LYS A 230 18.82 -25.63 -33.23
C LYS A 230 17.31 -25.83 -33.20
N GLN A 231 16.70 -25.57 -32.04
CA GLN A 231 15.28 -25.72 -31.80
C GLN A 231 14.73 -24.53 -31.04
N PHE A 232 13.44 -24.31 -31.21
CA PHE A 232 12.69 -23.33 -30.41
C PHE A 232 11.31 -23.87 -30.08
N MET A 233 10.74 -23.41 -28.98
CA MET A 233 9.41 -23.76 -28.52
C MET A 233 8.47 -22.58 -28.68
N CYS A 234 7.25 -22.83 -29.15
CA CYS A 234 6.19 -21.83 -29.29
C CYS A 234 5.07 -22.13 -28.29
N ALA A 235 4.54 -21.07 -27.70
CA ALA A 235 3.33 -21.09 -26.89
C ALA A 235 2.15 -20.52 -27.71
N HIS A 236 0.97 -21.13 -27.53
CA HIS A 236 -0.21 -20.85 -28.35
C HIS A 236 -1.42 -20.42 -27.52
N ALA A 237 -2.37 -19.76 -28.17
CA ALA A 237 -3.60 -19.27 -27.56
C ALA A 237 -4.58 -20.42 -27.21
N ASP A 238 -4.43 -21.60 -27.79
CA ASP A 238 -5.23 -22.81 -27.50
C ASP A 238 -4.70 -23.63 -26.32
N GLY A 239 -3.63 -23.17 -25.67
CA GLY A 239 -2.99 -23.85 -24.56
C GLY A 239 -2.03 -24.96 -24.96
N THR A 240 -1.61 -25.01 -26.22
CA THR A 240 -0.59 -25.95 -26.72
C THR A 240 0.82 -25.34 -26.69
N LEU A 241 1.81 -26.23 -26.62
CA LEU A 241 3.23 -25.95 -26.83
C LEU A 241 3.73 -26.78 -28.01
N THR A 242 4.40 -26.12 -28.96
CA THR A 242 5.00 -26.81 -30.12
C THR A 242 6.50 -26.55 -30.18
N THR A 243 7.26 -27.62 -30.45
CA THR A 243 8.72 -27.54 -30.62
C THR A 243 9.07 -27.64 -32.10
N TRP A 244 9.87 -26.71 -32.57
CA TRP A 244 10.29 -26.60 -33.98
C TRP A 244 11.79 -26.76 -34.12
N ASN A 245 12.22 -27.30 -35.28
CA ASN A 245 13.63 -27.39 -35.65
C ASN A 245 13.95 -26.37 -36.74
N ILE A 246 15.08 -25.67 -36.63
CA ILE A 246 15.49 -24.64 -37.62
C ILE A 246 15.72 -25.21 -39.01
N ARG A 247 15.99 -26.50 -39.15
CA ARG A 247 16.24 -27.18 -40.43
C ARG A 247 14.97 -27.76 -41.07
N ASN A 248 13.84 -27.77 -40.35
CA ASN A 248 12.59 -28.32 -40.85
C ASN A 248 11.44 -27.36 -40.57
N SER A 249 10.87 -26.80 -41.67
CA SER A 249 9.77 -25.85 -41.56
C SER A 249 8.38 -26.46 -41.74
N GLN A 250 8.31 -27.70 -42.24
CA GLN A 250 7.01 -28.27 -42.65
C GLN A 250 6.23 -28.85 -41.46
N LYS A 251 6.92 -29.31 -40.43
CA LYS A 251 6.27 -29.98 -39.29
C LYS A 251 7.02 -29.69 -38.00
N TYR A 252 6.25 -29.48 -36.92
CA TYR A 252 6.80 -29.40 -35.56
C TYR A 252 7.40 -30.78 -35.17
N VAL A 253 8.42 -30.74 -34.33
CA VAL A 253 9.08 -31.94 -33.79
C VAL A 253 8.19 -32.57 -32.74
N HIS A 254 7.58 -31.75 -31.90
CA HIS A 254 6.74 -32.18 -30.79
C HIS A 254 5.61 -31.19 -30.56
N ILE A 255 4.43 -31.71 -30.19
CA ILE A 255 3.30 -30.93 -29.70
C ILE A 255 2.84 -31.50 -28.36
N SER A 256 2.58 -30.63 -27.43
CA SER A 256 2.01 -31.00 -26.12
C SER A 256 0.95 -29.99 -25.70
N GLN A 257 -0.04 -30.50 -24.97
CA GLN A 257 -1.04 -29.66 -24.28
C GLN A 257 -0.99 -30.10 -22.79
N PRO A 258 -0.11 -29.47 -21.99
CA PRO A 258 0.29 -29.99 -20.68
C PRO A 258 -0.86 -30.20 -19.69
N HIS A 259 -1.94 -29.42 -19.82
CA HIS A 259 -3.09 -29.47 -18.92
C HIS A 259 -4.37 -29.98 -19.56
N ALA A 260 -4.31 -30.51 -20.77
CA ALA A 260 -5.50 -31.04 -21.45
C ALA A 260 -6.13 -32.16 -20.66
N LYS A 261 -7.41 -31.99 -20.35
CA LYS A 261 -8.29 -33.10 -19.96
C LYS A 261 -8.95 -33.64 -21.22
N PHE A 262 -9.11 -34.96 -21.30
CA PHE A 262 -9.78 -35.59 -22.42
C PHE A 262 -11.24 -35.84 -22.04
N ASN A 263 -12.16 -35.43 -22.90
CA ASN A 263 -13.58 -35.73 -22.74
C ASN A 263 -13.87 -37.21 -23.01
N LYS A 264 -15.12 -37.65 -22.84
CA LYS A 264 -15.54 -39.05 -23.06
C LYS A 264 -15.29 -39.54 -24.48
N ASP A 265 -15.18 -38.64 -25.45
CA ASP A 265 -14.94 -38.94 -26.86
C ASP A 265 -13.44 -38.97 -27.21
N GLY A 266 -12.55 -38.84 -26.21
CA GLY A 266 -11.10 -38.83 -26.40
C GLY A 266 -10.56 -37.57 -27.03
N LYS A 267 -11.35 -36.48 -27.11
CA LYS A 267 -10.89 -35.17 -27.59
C LYS A 267 -10.41 -34.31 -26.42
N PRO A 268 -9.30 -33.54 -26.60
CA PRO A 268 -8.84 -32.66 -25.57
C PRO A 268 -9.84 -31.53 -25.33
N GLU A 269 -10.07 -31.17 -24.07
CA GLU A 269 -10.87 -30.02 -23.70
C GLU A 269 -10.13 -28.72 -24.02
N GLN A 270 -10.90 -27.64 -24.25
CA GLN A 270 -10.34 -26.33 -24.54
C GLN A 270 -9.59 -25.79 -23.32
N CYS A 271 -8.36 -25.31 -23.54
CA CYS A 271 -7.53 -24.70 -22.52
C CYS A 271 -7.38 -23.18 -22.70
N LYS A 272 -7.04 -22.50 -21.61
CA LYS A 272 -6.69 -21.07 -21.62
C LYS A 272 -5.40 -20.86 -22.41
N PRO A 273 -5.17 -19.64 -22.97
CA PRO A 273 -3.91 -19.30 -23.63
C PRO A 273 -2.70 -19.51 -22.72
N ILE A 274 -1.61 -19.96 -23.30
CA ILE A 274 -0.29 -19.87 -22.70
C ILE A 274 0.30 -18.51 -23.13
N GLY A 275 0.44 -17.60 -22.17
CA GLY A 275 0.87 -16.22 -22.46
C GLY A 275 2.36 -16.11 -22.77
N LYS A 276 3.18 -16.81 -22.00
CA LYS A 276 4.66 -16.79 -22.13
C LYS A 276 5.23 -18.17 -21.81
N VAL A 277 6.29 -18.56 -22.53
CA VAL A 277 7.08 -19.77 -22.28
C VAL A 277 8.56 -19.45 -22.20
N GLU A 278 9.26 -20.07 -21.26
CA GLU A 278 10.72 -20.08 -21.17
C GLU A 278 11.23 -21.51 -21.11
N TRP A 279 12.17 -21.82 -22.00
CA TRP A 279 12.80 -23.14 -22.10
C TRP A 279 14.25 -23.02 -21.66
N LYS A 280 14.59 -23.62 -20.52
CA LYS A 280 15.93 -23.64 -19.95
C LYS A 280 16.44 -25.08 -19.89
N THR A 281 17.74 -25.26 -19.87
CA THR A 281 18.38 -26.56 -19.75
C THR A 281 19.45 -26.48 -18.67
N ASN A 282 19.39 -27.35 -17.68
CA ASN A 282 20.37 -27.37 -16.61
C ASN A 282 21.69 -28.03 -17.07
N ARG A 283 22.71 -28.00 -16.20
CA ARG A 283 24.03 -28.61 -16.50
C ARG A 283 23.99 -30.13 -16.66
N ALA A 284 22.96 -30.79 -16.12
CA ALA A 284 22.75 -32.22 -16.32
C ALA A 284 22.09 -32.54 -17.67
N GLY A 285 21.76 -31.54 -18.48
CA GLY A 285 21.06 -31.71 -19.75
C GLY A 285 19.55 -31.86 -19.63
N GLU A 286 18.99 -31.63 -18.45
CA GLU A 286 17.56 -31.76 -18.21
C GLU A 286 16.83 -30.46 -18.59
N ALA A 287 15.68 -30.61 -19.25
CA ALA A 287 14.87 -29.48 -19.69
C ALA A 287 13.93 -28.98 -18.59
N PHE A 288 13.90 -27.68 -18.40
CA PHE A 288 12.90 -26.93 -17.66
C PHE A 288 12.06 -26.14 -18.65
N VAL A 289 10.77 -26.44 -18.74
CA VAL A 289 9.79 -25.66 -19.51
C VAL A 289 8.86 -24.97 -18.53
N ILE A 290 8.95 -23.66 -18.51
CA ILE A 290 8.21 -22.79 -17.57
C ILE A 290 7.26 -21.92 -18.39
N PHE A 291 5.98 -21.92 -18.05
CA PHE A 291 4.98 -21.15 -18.79
C PHE A 291 3.84 -20.66 -17.91
N SER A 292 3.20 -19.55 -18.33
CA SER A 292 2.03 -18.97 -17.66
C SER A 292 0.74 -19.32 -18.41
N GLY A 293 -0.30 -19.73 -17.70
CA GLY A 293 -1.60 -20.08 -18.27
C GLY A 293 -1.72 -21.54 -18.69
N GLY A 294 -2.48 -21.81 -19.76
CA GLY A 294 -2.67 -23.17 -20.32
C GLY A 294 -3.65 -24.06 -19.55
N MET A 295 -4.24 -23.60 -18.46
CA MET A 295 -5.17 -24.38 -17.65
C MET A 295 -6.51 -24.55 -18.37
N PRO A 296 -7.25 -25.67 -18.16
CA PRO A 296 -8.58 -25.86 -18.70
C PRO A 296 -9.56 -24.74 -18.25
N TYR A 297 -10.64 -24.53 -19.02
CA TYR A 297 -11.69 -23.58 -18.68
C TYR A 297 -12.64 -24.09 -17.58
N ASP A 298 -12.39 -25.24 -17.00
CA ASP A 298 -13.18 -25.82 -15.90
C ASP A 298 -13.24 -24.88 -14.69
N GLN A 299 -14.35 -24.99 -13.92
CA GLN A 299 -14.55 -24.20 -12.70
C GLN A 299 -13.49 -24.43 -11.62
N ALA A 300 -12.96 -25.65 -11.55
CA ALA A 300 -11.90 -26.01 -10.59
C ALA A 300 -10.54 -25.35 -10.90
N CYS A 301 -10.30 -24.89 -12.14
CA CYS A 301 -9.03 -24.34 -12.60
C CYS A 301 -9.10 -22.84 -12.89
N ARG A 302 -9.79 -22.08 -12.04
CA ARG A 302 -9.96 -20.63 -12.23
C ARG A 302 -8.76 -19.81 -11.79
N THR A 303 -7.93 -20.32 -10.90
CA THR A 303 -6.75 -19.63 -10.38
C THR A 303 -5.72 -19.41 -11.48
N PRO A 304 -5.12 -18.22 -11.57
CA PRO A 304 -3.96 -17.98 -12.43
C PRO A 304 -2.80 -18.88 -12.01
N SER A 305 -1.99 -19.34 -12.95
CA SER A 305 -0.92 -20.28 -12.65
C SER A 305 0.33 -20.07 -13.49
N ILE A 306 1.47 -20.46 -12.93
CA ILE A 306 2.72 -20.72 -13.64
C ILE A 306 2.99 -22.21 -13.50
N THR A 307 3.30 -22.86 -14.60
CA THR A 307 3.59 -24.28 -14.64
C THR A 307 5.06 -24.50 -14.90
N VAL A 308 5.67 -25.40 -14.13
CA VAL A 308 7.03 -25.87 -14.31
C VAL A 308 6.99 -27.33 -14.72
N VAL A 309 7.44 -27.60 -15.93
CA VAL A 309 7.64 -28.97 -16.44
C VAL A 309 9.13 -29.27 -16.37
N HIS A 310 9.52 -30.17 -15.48
CA HIS A 310 10.89 -30.63 -15.32
C HIS A 310 10.92 -32.15 -15.54
N ASN A 311 11.59 -32.55 -16.60
CA ASN A 311 11.60 -33.96 -17.06
C ASN A 311 10.17 -34.49 -17.32
N LYS A 312 9.72 -35.42 -16.49
CA LYS A 312 8.38 -36.05 -16.57
C LYS A 312 7.40 -35.49 -15.54
N THR A 313 7.86 -34.59 -14.67
CA THR A 313 7.03 -34.00 -13.62
C THR A 313 6.48 -32.65 -14.06
N THR A 314 5.19 -32.44 -13.83
CA THR A 314 4.50 -31.17 -14.06
C THR A 314 4.03 -30.64 -12.73
N THR A 315 4.56 -29.50 -12.33
CA THR A 315 4.18 -28.80 -11.10
C THR A 315 3.44 -27.52 -11.45
N VAL A 316 2.23 -27.36 -10.92
CA VAL A 316 1.42 -26.15 -11.09
C VAL A 316 1.56 -25.28 -9.87
N LEU A 317 2.03 -24.06 -10.07
CA LEU A 317 2.14 -23.03 -9.06
C LEU A 317 0.91 -22.12 -9.18
N GLU A 318 -0.02 -22.27 -8.25
CA GLU A 318 -1.22 -21.44 -8.20
C GLU A 318 -0.86 -20.05 -7.67
N MET A 319 -1.35 -19.00 -8.35
CA MET A 319 -1.09 -17.61 -8.00
C MET A 319 -2.39 -16.95 -7.53
N GLU A 320 -2.28 -16.06 -6.53
CA GLU A 320 -3.44 -15.35 -5.98
C GLU A 320 -4.03 -14.32 -6.96
N HIS A 321 -3.20 -13.79 -7.87
CA HIS A 321 -3.58 -12.77 -8.86
C HIS A 321 -3.14 -13.15 -10.26
N ASN A 322 -3.71 -12.48 -11.27
CA ASN A 322 -3.31 -12.68 -12.66
C ASN A 322 -1.82 -12.44 -12.87
N VAL A 323 -1.18 -13.35 -13.59
CA VAL A 323 0.23 -13.23 -13.98
C VAL A 323 0.34 -12.21 -15.10
N ILE A 324 1.08 -11.13 -14.87
CA ILE A 324 1.38 -10.09 -15.85
C ILE A 324 2.59 -10.50 -16.68
N ASP A 325 3.67 -10.91 -16.01
CA ASP A 325 4.91 -11.40 -16.62
C ASP A 325 5.68 -12.28 -15.63
N PHE A 326 6.65 -13.03 -16.12
CA PHE A 326 7.59 -13.76 -15.27
C PHE A 326 8.97 -13.85 -15.93
N VAL A 327 10.00 -14.02 -15.16
CA VAL A 327 11.39 -14.23 -15.60
C VAL A 327 12.02 -15.36 -14.81
N THR A 328 12.63 -16.31 -15.50
CA THR A 328 13.41 -17.39 -14.88
C THR A 328 14.86 -16.90 -14.66
N LEU A 329 15.29 -16.96 -13.43
CA LEU A 329 16.64 -16.61 -13.03
C LEU A 329 17.56 -17.80 -13.20
N CYS A 330 18.67 -17.58 -13.89
CA CYS A 330 19.70 -18.59 -14.14
C CYS A 330 21.06 -18.08 -13.65
N GLU A 331 21.98 -19.01 -13.37
CA GLU A 331 23.34 -18.66 -12.93
C GLU A 331 24.12 -17.88 -14.00
N SER A 332 23.96 -18.27 -15.29
CA SER A 332 24.59 -17.57 -16.41
C SER A 332 23.59 -16.62 -17.09
N PRO A 333 24.01 -15.40 -17.44
CA PRO A 333 23.19 -14.49 -18.24
C PRO A 333 23.16 -14.85 -19.73
N TYR A 334 24.05 -15.70 -20.20
CA TYR A 334 24.18 -16.07 -21.62
C TYR A 334 23.19 -17.17 -21.97
N ILE A 335 22.35 -16.90 -22.97
CA ILE A 335 21.36 -17.86 -23.48
C ILE A 335 21.96 -19.04 -24.23
N SER A 336 23.22 -18.94 -24.66
CA SER A 336 24.01 -20.01 -25.27
C SER A 336 24.52 -21.05 -24.26
N ASP A 337 24.50 -20.72 -22.98
CA ASP A 337 24.98 -21.62 -21.94
C ASP A 337 23.89 -22.60 -21.48
N MET A 338 24.32 -23.72 -20.91
CA MET A 338 23.44 -24.50 -20.07
C MET A 338 23.15 -23.67 -18.82
N GLN A 339 21.93 -23.14 -18.76
CA GLN A 339 21.51 -22.21 -17.72
C GLN A 339 20.89 -23.00 -16.58
N GLU A 340 21.56 -23.06 -15.42
CA GLU A 340 20.96 -23.64 -14.22
C GLU A 340 19.86 -22.71 -13.69
N PRO A 341 18.57 -23.04 -13.84
CA PRO A 341 17.52 -22.21 -13.30
C PRO A 341 17.41 -22.39 -11.79
N PHE A 342 17.46 -21.29 -11.04
CA PHE A 342 17.41 -21.35 -9.58
C PHE A 342 16.17 -20.71 -8.98
N ALA A 343 15.54 -19.75 -9.67
CA ALA A 343 14.32 -19.10 -9.19
C ALA A 343 13.46 -18.56 -10.34
N ILE A 344 12.19 -18.29 -10.05
CA ILE A 344 11.27 -17.57 -10.94
C ILE A 344 10.84 -16.29 -10.23
N ILE A 345 10.97 -15.14 -10.87
CA ILE A 345 10.29 -13.91 -10.45
C ILE A 345 8.98 -13.84 -11.23
N ALA A 346 7.85 -13.80 -10.54
CA ALA A 346 6.52 -13.65 -11.10
C ALA A 346 5.93 -12.29 -10.72
N LEU A 347 5.66 -11.45 -11.70
CA LEU A 347 4.92 -10.20 -11.54
C LEU A 347 3.44 -10.50 -11.68
N LEU A 348 2.70 -10.34 -10.60
CA LEU A 348 1.27 -10.48 -10.54
C LEU A 348 0.58 -9.11 -10.62
N GLN A 349 -0.71 -9.10 -10.79
CA GLN A 349 -1.49 -7.86 -10.86
C GLN A 349 -1.34 -7.00 -9.60
N ASN A 350 -1.25 -7.63 -8.41
CA ASN A 350 -1.19 -6.93 -7.12
C ASN A 350 -0.06 -7.44 -6.20
N ASP A 351 0.82 -8.29 -6.70
CA ASP A 351 1.92 -8.87 -5.90
C ASP A 351 3.15 -9.20 -6.74
N LEU A 352 4.28 -9.39 -6.08
CA LEU A 352 5.54 -9.89 -6.64
C LEU A 352 5.96 -11.12 -5.86
N VAL A 353 5.99 -12.25 -6.54
CA VAL A 353 6.33 -13.55 -5.96
C VAL A 353 7.65 -14.06 -6.55
N VAL A 354 8.52 -14.58 -5.70
CA VAL A 354 9.73 -15.28 -6.13
C VAL A 354 9.64 -16.73 -5.66
N VAL A 355 9.78 -17.65 -6.60
CA VAL A 355 9.68 -19.10 -6.39
C VAL A 355 11.07 -19.69 -6.48
N ASP A 356 11.45 -20.49 -5.49
CA ASP A 356 12.67 -21.27 -5.47
C ASP A 356 12.52 -22.54 -6.32
N LEU A 357 13.39 -22.73 -7.30
CA LEU A 357 13.39 -23.91 -8.16
C LEU A 357 14.36 -25.01 -7.70
N GLN A 358 15.21 -24.73 -6.72
CA GLN A 358 16.20 -25.68 -6.22
C GLN A 358 15.65 -26.57 -5.10
N THR A 359 14.69 -26.05 -4.33
CA THR A 359 14.05 -26.81 -3.25
C THR A 359 12.86 -27.61 -3.77
N PRO A 360 12.75 -28.91 -3.45
CA PRO A 360 11.60 -29.73 -3.84
C PRO A 360 10.27 -29.12 -3.39
N GLY A 361 9.28 -29.10 -4.29
CA GLY A 361 7.98 -28.49 -4.04
C GLY A 361 7.91 -27.02 -4.41
N TYR A 362 9.00 -26.41 -4.83
CA TYR A 362 9.10 -25.02 -5.31
C TYR A 362 8.48 -24.02 -4.34
N PRO A 363 8.99 -23.91 -3.10
CA PRO A 363 8.49 -22.97 -2.12
C PRO A 363 8.76 -21.53 -2.54
N TRP A 364 8.00 -20.59 -1.95
CA TRP A 364 8.20 -19.17 -2.17
C TRP A 364 9.34 -18.63 -1.31
N ILE A 365 10.11 -17.70 -1.87
CA ILE A 365 11.12 -16.94 -1.12
C ILE A 365 10.42 -15.74 -0.50
N GLU A 366 10.70 -15.45 0.77
CA GLU A 366 10.07 -14.32 1.49
C GLU A 366 10.47 -12.98 0.85
N ASN A 367 9.46 -12.17 0.50
CA ASN A 367 9.67 -10.85 -0.08
C ASN A 367 10.10 -9.85 1.01
N PRO A 368 11.32 -9.27 0.94
CA PRO A 368 11.82 -8.35 1.94
C PRO A 368 11.30 -6.92 1.78
N TYR A 369 10.63 -6.59 0.68
CA TYR A 369 10.12 -5.26 0.43
C TYR A 369 8.74 -5.04 1.08
N PRO A 370 8.38 -3.81 1.46
CA PRO A 370 7.08 -3.49 2.05
C PRO A 370 5.98 -3.41 0.98
N MET A 371 5.91 -4.38 0.08
CA MET A 371 4.92 -4.40 -1.00
C MET A 371 3.53 -4.79 -0.52
N ASN A 372 3.42 -5.49 0.60
CA ASN A 372 2.17 -5.97 1.17
C ASN A 372 1.45 -4.95 2.08
N ILE A 373 1.84 -3.67 2.08
CA ILE A 373 1.16 -2.63 2.87
C ILE A 373 -0.34 -2.62 2.57
N HIS A 374 -0.70 -2.73 1.30
CA HIS A 374 -2.08 -2.67 0.82
C HIS A 374 -2.75 -4.03 0.61
N GLU A 375 -2.22 -5.10 1.18
CA GLU A 375 -2.88 -6.42 1.23
C GLU A 375 -4.31 -6.29 1.79
N SER A 376 -4.49 -5.42 2.77
CA SER A 376 -5.77 -4.89 3.21
C SER A 376 -5.68 -3.35 3.28
N PRO A 377 -6.75 -2.60 3.00
CA PRO A 377 -6.74 -1.14 3.10
C PRO A 377 -6.22 -0.65 4.44
N VAL A 378 -5.32 0.35 4.41
CA VAL A 378 -4.84 1.04 5.62
C VAL A 378 -5.92 2.00 6.09
N THR A 379 -6.40 1.82 7.32
CA THR A 379 -7.46 2.62 7.93
C THR A 379 -6.93 3.67 8.89
N CYS A 380 -5.81 3.38 9.58
CA CYS A 380 -5.17 4.34 10.48
C CYS A 380 -3.66 4.12 10.55
N VAL A 381 -2.94 5.14 11.03
CA VAL A 381 -1.49 5.15 11.18
C VAL A 381 -1.11 5.76 12.53
N SER A 382 -0.15 5.16 13.20
CA SER A 382 0.52 5.73 14.39
C SER A 382 2.02 5.77 14.16
N TYR A 383 2.64 6.92 14.42
CA TYR A 383 4.07 7.13 14.25
C TYR A 383 4.73 7.42 15.59
N LEU A 384 5.83 6.75 15.85
CA LEU A 384 6.60 6.86 17.07
C LEU A 384 8.05 7.18 16.71
N ALA A 385 8.52 8.34 17.13
CA ALA A 385 9.90 8.76 17.01
C ALA A 385 10.65 8.52 18.31
N ASP A 386 11.97 8.37 18.23
CA ASP A 386 12.87 8.24 19.38
C ASP A 386 12.46 7.14 20.37
N CYS A 387 12.17 5.97 19.80
CA CYS A 387 11.75 4.80 20.58
C CYS A 387 12.90 4.24 21.43
N PRO A 388 12.58 3.52 22.53
CA PRO A 388 13.58 2.75 23.28
C PRO A 388 14.41 1.85 22.37
N VAL A 389 15.73 1.83 22.56
CA VAL A 389 16.69 1.14 21.69
C VAL A 389 16.40 -0.36 21.54
N ASP A 390 15.80 -0.96 22.55
CA ASP A 390 15.46 -2.38 22.61
C ASP A 390 14.09 -2.74 22.00
N LEU A 391 13.30 -1.74 21.57
CA LEU A 391 11.94 -1.96 21.04
C LEU A 391 11.97 -2.67 19.70
N ILE A 392 12.74 -2.15 18.72
CA ILE A 392 12.87 -2.72 17.39
C ILE A 392 13.45 -4.14 17.43
N PRO A 393 14.58 -4.40 18.13
CA PRO A 393 15.09 -5.77 18.29
C PRO A 393 14.06 -6.73 18.94
N ALA A 394 13.26 -6.25 19.89
CA ALA A 394 12.24 -7.07 20.54
C ALA A 394 11.15 -7.50 19.54
N PHE A 395 10.62 -6.57 18.74
CA PHE A 395 9.62 -6.89 17.73
C PHE A 395 10.17 -7.81 16.64
N TYR A 396 11.39 -7.54 16.19
CA TYR A 396 12.07 -8.34 15.18
C TYR A 396 12.29 -9.79 15.64
N SER A 397 12.70 -10.00 16.90
CA SER A 397 12.93 -11.35 17.43
C SER A 397 11.65 -12.21 17.43
N VAL A 398 10.50 -11.61 17.73
CA VAL A 398 9.20 -12.30 17.72
C VAL A 398 8.67 -12.47 16.30
N GLY A 399 8.83 -11.45 15.45
CA GLY A 399 8.45 -11.52 14.03
C GLY A 399 9.17 -12.65 13.32
N ARG A 400 10.49 -12.77 13.49
CA ARG A 400 11.32 -13.87 12.94
C ARG A 400 10.98 -15.24 13.53
N ALA A 401 10.80 -15.35 14.84
CA ALA A 401 10.43 -16.62 15.47
C ALA A 401 9.09 -17.16 14.95
N GLY A 402 8.18 -16.27 14.54
CA GLY A 402 6.95 -16.64 13.84
C GLY A 402 7.18 -17.02 12.37
N SER A 403 8.18 -16.43 11.72
CA SER A 403 8.51 -16.68 10.31
C SER A 403 9.24 -18.00 10.10
N SER A 404 10.18 -18.37 10.96
CA SER A 404 10.93 -19.65 10.87
C SER A 404 10.05 -20.89 11.03
N LYS A 405 8.79 -20.73 11.44
CA LYS A 405 7.78 -21.82 11.52
C LYS A 405 6.73 -21.76 10.40
N ARG A 406 6.86 -20.86 9.44
CA ARG A 406 5.98 -20.86 8.26
C ARG A 406 6.38 -22.04 7.39
N GLN A 407 5.74 -23.19 7.58
CA GLN A 407 5.79 -24.30 6.64
C GLN A 407 5.46 -23.77 5.24
N GLY A 408 6.39 -23.95 4.29
CA GLY A 408 6.17 -23.62 2.89
C GLY A 408 6.98 -22.47 2.31
N LEU A 409 7.81 -21.77 3.11
CA LEU A 409 8.77 -20.80 2.58
C LEU A 409 10.14 -21.44 2.37
N SER A 410 10.86 -20.94 1.35
CA SER A 410 12.23 -21.32 1.05
C SER A 410 13.23 -20.70 2.06
N GLU A 411 14.34 -21.40 2.29
CA GLU A 411 15.48 -20.87 3.04
C GLU A 411 16.48 -20.09 2.15
N MET A 412 16.22 -20.05 0.84
CA MET A 412 17.06 -19.34 -0.12
C MET A 412 17.01 -17.83 0.08
N ASP A 413 18.15 -17.20 -0.15
CA ASP A 413 18.28 -15.75 -0.13
C ASP A 413 17.49 -15.08 -1.27
N TRP A 414 16.99 -13.88 -0.99
CA TRP A 414 16.28 -13.08 -1.97
C TRP A 414 17.19 -12.70 -3.15
N PRO A 415 16.83 -13.04 -4.39
CA PRO A 415 17.74 -12.92 -5.54
C PRO A 415 17.90 -11.49 -6.06
N ILE A 416 16.99 -10.59 -5.72
CA ILE A 416 17.06 -9.17 -6.12
C ILE A 416 17.80 -8.42 -5.03
N ASN A 417 19.13 -8.49 -5.03
CA ASN A 417 19.99 -8.01 -3.94
C ASN A 417 21.13 -7.10 -4.40
N GLY A 418 20.98 -6.49 -5.57
CA GLY A 418 21.95 -5.57 -6.12
C GLY A 418 21.83 -4.13 -5.65
N GLY A 419 22.73 -3.28 -6.15
CA GLY A 419 22.82 -1.88 -5.80
C GLY A 419 23.49 -1.62 -4.45
N THR A 420 23.84 -0.36 -4.21
CA THR A 420 24.42 0.07 -2.93
C THR A 420 23.44 1.03 -2.26
N TRP A 421 23.08 0.74 -1.02
CA TRP A 421 22.34 1.64 -0.17
C TRP A 421 23.30 2.32 0.80
N SER A 422 23.45 3.63 0.71
CA SER A 422 24.06 4.40 1.79
C SER A 422 22.93 4.81 2.74
N ALA A 423 22.84 4.13 3.86
CA ALA A 423 22.02 4.59 4.96
C ALA A 423 22.52 5.99 5.35
N GLN A 424 21.84 7.03 4.92
CA GLN A 424 21.85 8.28 5.64
C GLN A 424 21.12 7.97 6.93
N GLY A 425 21.88 7.51 7.93
CA GLY A 425 21.31 7.01 9.17
C GLY A 425 20.52 8.12 9.86
N CYS A 426 19.23 7.93 10.01
CA CYS A 426 18.54 8.50 11.14
C CYS A 426 19.17 7.86 12.36
N SER A 427 19.72 8.67 13.26
CA SER A 427 20.31 8.20 14.51
C SER A 427 19.25 7.79 15.55
N TYR A 428 17.98 7.83 15.16
CA TYR A 428 16.82 7.58 16.02
C TYR A 428 16.09 6.32 15.61
N ALA A 429 15.60 5.58 16.61
CA ALA A 429 14.72 4.44 16.38
C ALA A 429 13.29 4.94 16.08
N GLU A 430 12.82 4.70 14.89
CA GLU A 430 11.50 5.12 14.42
C GLU A 430 10.63 3.91 14.08
N VAL A 431 9.40 3.90 14.59
CA VAL A 431 8.44 2.82 14.36
C VAL A 431 7.15 3.42 13.81
N ILE A 432 6.63 2.81 12.75
CA ILE A 432 5.30 3.10 12.21
C ILE A 432 4.40 1.90 12.44
N LEU A 433 3.18 2.14 12.91
CA LEU A 433 2.13 1.14 12.98
C LEU A 433 1.05 1.48 11.95
N THR A 434 0.60 0.50 11.19
CA THR A 434 -0.54 0.65 10.28
C THR A 434 -1.66 -0.29 10.73
N GLY A 435 -2.86 0.27 10.95
CA GLY A 435 -4.08 -0.48 11.14
C GLY A 435 -4.79 -0.71 9.82
N HIS A 436 -5.43 -1.85 9.66
CA HIS A 436 -6.02 -2.28 8.40
C HIS A 436 -7.50 -2.66 8.54
N ALA A 437 -8.22 -2.64 7.42
CA ALA A 437 -9.63 -3.00 7.35
C ALA A 437 -9.92 -4.45 7.79
N ASP A 438 -8.97 -5.38 7.58
CA ASP A 438 -9.11 -6.80 7.98
C ASP A 438 -8.82 -7.07 9.46
N GLY A 439 -8.63 -6.02 10.27
CA GLY A 439 -8.27 -6.13 11.68
C GLY A 439 -6.80 -6.49 11.92
N SER A 440 -5.94 -6.39 10.94
CA SER A 440 -4.50 -6.56 11.13
C SER A 440 -3.81 -5.24 11.48
N ILE A 441 -2.73 -5.35 12.27
CA ILE A 441 -1.83 -4.24 12.58
C ILE A 441 -0.44 -4.69 12.16
N LYS A 442 0.22 -3.88 11.34
CA LYS A 442 1.60 -4.12 10.91
C LYS A 442 2.53 -3.10 11.56
N PHE A 443 3.64 -3.59 12.09
CA PHE A 443 4.69 -2.80 12.73
C PHE A 443 5.86 -2.69 11.76
N TRP A 444 6.34 -1.49 11.52
CA TRP A 444 7.36 -1.18 10.54
C TRP A 444 8.53 -0.47 11.20
N ASP A 445 9.74 -0.92 10.91
CA ASP A 445 10.95 -0.15 11.18
C ASP A 445 11.11 0.92 10.10
N ALA A 446 11.16 2.18 10.50
CA ALA A 446 11.34 3.33 9.63
C ALA A 446 12.70 4.02 9.84
N SER A 447 13.55 3.51 10.75
CA SER A 447 14.80 4.14 11.19
C SER A 447 15.81 4.37 10.05
N ALA A 448 15.79 3.52 9.03
CA ALA A 448 16.66 3.63 7.86
C ALA A 448 16.08 4.49 6.72
N GLY A 449 14.94 5.15 6.93
CA GLY A 449 14.22 5.87 5.88
C GLY A 449 13.49 4.96 4.88
N THR A 450 13.54 3.64 5.08
CA THR A 450 12.77 2.63 4.34
C THR A 450 11.97 1.80 5.33
N LEU A 451 10.78 1.35 4.93
CA LEU A 451 9.95 0.53 5.79
C LEU A 451 10.38 -0.94 5.73
N GLN A 452 10.63 -1.53 6.89
CA GLN A 452 10.83 -2.97 7.04
C GLN A 452 9.79 -3.54 7.98
N VAL A 453 9.17 -4.66 7.61
CA VAL A 453 8.17 -5.31 8.47
C VAL A 453 8.88 -5.91 9.69
N LEU A 454 8.50 -5.48 10.89
CA LEU A 454 8.97 -6.04 12.15
C LEU A 454 8.06 -7.15 12.66
N TYR A 455 6.75 -6.89 12.63
CA TYR A 455 5.77 -7.77 13.27
C TYR A 455 4.37 -7.54 12.69
N LYS A 456 3.55 -8.58 12.64
CA LYS A 456 2.14 -8.51 12.21
C LYS A 456 1.23 -9.09 13.30
N LEU A 457 0.29 -8.29 13.79
CA LEU A 457 -0.73 -8.68 14.75
C LEU A 457 -2.08 -8.80 14.06
N LYS A 458 -2.82 -9.88 14.25
CA LYS A 458 -4.18 -10.07 13.74
C LYS A 458 -5.18 -10.08 14.89
N THR A 459 -5.89 -8.96 15.08
CA THR A 459 -6.81 -8.76 16.20
C THR A 459 -8.11 -9.56 16.05
N SER A 460 -8.56 -9.80 14.82
CA SER A 460 -9.78 -10.56 14.53
C SER A 460 -9.78 -12.00 15.09
N LYS A 461 -8.59 -12.54 15.42
CA LYS A 461 -8.47 -13.88 16.04
C LYS A 461 -9.07 -13.97 17.45
N ILE A 462 -9.25 -12.83 18.14
CA ILE A 462 -9.82 -12.75 19.48
C ILE A 462 -11.33 -13.04 19.45
N PHE A 463 -11.97 -12.73 18.34
CA PHE A 463 -13.41 -12.82 18.19
C PHE A 463 -13.86 -14.13 17.53
N GLU A 464 -15.12 -14.49 17.76
CA GLU A 464 -15.79 -15.54 17.01
C GLU A 464 -16.04 -15.09 15.58
N LYS A 465 -16.06 -16.04 14.63
CA LYS A 465 -16.42 -15.72 13.25
C LYS A 465 -17.91 -15.34 13.20
N PRO A 466 -18.28 -14.22 12.59
CA PRO A 466 -19.68 -13.84 12.45
C PRO A 466 -20.43 -14.91 11.63
N LYS A 467 -21.59 -15.32 12.12
CA LYS A 467 -22.42 -16.39 11.51
C LYS A 467 -23.07 -16.00 10.19
N SER A 468 -23.21 -14.72 9.90
CA SER A 468 -23.67 -14.20 8.60
C SER A 468 -22.99 -12.86 8.29
N ARG A 469 -22.55 -12.67 7.05
CA ARG A 469 -22.27 -11.32 6.54
C ARG A 469 -23.63 -10.69 6.22
N SER A 470 -24.07 -9.74 7.04
CA SER A 470 -25.14 -8.83 6.63
C SER A 470 -24.60 -8.02 5.44
N THR A 471 -25.28 -8.10 4.32
CA THR A 471 -24.91 -7.48 3.04
C THR A 471 -25.05 -5.95 3.02
N GLU A 472 -25.31 -5.31 4.17
CA GLU A 472 -25.71 -3.90 4.24
C GLU A 472 -24.64 -2.95 4.84
N SER A 473 -23.54 -3.46 5.43
CA SER A 473 -22.45 -2.59 5.88
C SER A 473 -21.24 -2.74 4.96
N GLU A 474 -20.79 -1.65 4.35
CA GLU A 474 -19.60 -1.59 3.50
C GLU A 474 -18.29 -1.79 4.29
N GLU A 475 -18.30 -1.61 5.63
CA GLU A 475 -17.11 -1.69 6.47
C GLU A 475 -16.98 -3.05 7.16
N ASP A 476 -15.73 -3.57 7.21
CA ASP A 476 -15.42 -4.78 7.97
C ASP A 476 -15.51 -4.47 9.48
N PRO A 477 -16.29 -5.21 10.28
CA PRO A 477 -16.47 -4.96 11.71
C PRO A 477 -15.18 -5.05 12.52
N PHE A 478 -14.13 -5.64 11.96
CA PHE A 478 -12.81 -5.75 12.58
C PHE A 478 -11.85 -4.63 12.20
N ALA A 479 -12.24 -3.73 11.29
CA ALA A 479 -11.37 -2.65 10.83
C ALA A 479 -10.81 -1.84 12.01
N ILE A 480 -9.53 -1.48 11.96
CA ILE A 480 -8.83 -0.77 13.03
C ILE A 480 -8.96 0.73 12.79
N ASN A 481 -9.54 1.46 13.73
CA ASN A 481 -9.76 2.91 13.59
C ASN A 481 -8.70 3.73 14.34
N LEU A 482 -8.26 3.29 15.53
CA LEU A 482 -7.27 4.00 16.33
C LEU A 482 -6.25 3.03 16.93
N ILE A 483 -5.01 3.50 17.04
CA ILE A 483 -3.90 2.78 17.64
C ILE A 483 -3.16 3.70 18.61
N SER A 484 -2.93 3.24 19.84
CA SER A 484 -2.11 3.93 20.83
C SER A 484 -1.13 2.93 21.46
N LEU A 485 0.17 3.11 21.21
CA LEU A 485 1.24 2.29 21.74
C LEU A 485 2.05 3.09 22.77
N CYS A 486 2.24 2.53 23.95
CA CYS A 486 3.27 3.00 24.88
C CYS A 486 4.56 2.21 24.60
N PRO A 487 5.61 2.85 24.07
CA PRO A 487 6.83 2.14 23.67
C PRO A 487 7.64 1.61 24.84
N GLU A 488 7.60 2.28 26.01
CA GLU A 488 8.35 1.90 27.21
C GLU A 488 7.76 0.64 27.87
N SER A 489 6.46 0.63 28.09
CA SER A 489 5.77 -0.51 28.73
C SER A 489 5.38 -1.61 27.74
N ARG A 490 5.45 -1.31 26.44
CA ARG A 490 5.00 -2.19 25.34
C ARG A 490 3.55 -2.66 25.53
N LYS A 491 2.69 -1.75 26.00
CA LYS A 491 1.25 -1.92 26.03
C LYS A 491 0.64 -1.22 24.82
N LEU A 492 -0.26 -1.90 24.14
CA LEU A 492 -0.91 -1.46 22.93
C LEU A 492 -2.42 -1.42 23.13
N CYS A 493 -3.02 -0.26 22.93
CA CYS A 493 -4.46 -0.08 22.86
C CYS A 493 -4.91 0.12 21.43
N VAL A 494 -6.02 -0.49 21.06
CA VAL A 494 -6.56 -0.50 19.71
C VAL A 494 -8.07 -0.33 19.76
N ALA A 495 -8.61 0.62 19.01
CA ALA A 495 -10.05 0.76 18.82
C ALA A 495 -10.44 0.29 17.41
N GLY A 496 -11.51 -0.46 17.30
CA GLY A 496 -12.05 -0.99 16.05
C GLY A 496 -13.40 -0.39 15.66
N ALA A 497 -13.81 -0.66 14.44
CA ALA A 497 -15.00 -0.10 13.79
C ALA A 497 -16.32 -0.41 14.53
N SER A 498 -16.43 -1.58 15.17
CA SER A 498 -17.61 -1.95 15.97
C SER A 498 -17.54 -1.42 17.42
N SER A 499 -16.96 -0.24 17.62
CA SER A 499 -16.92 0.46 18.92
C SER A 499 -16.38 -0.41 20.05
N HIS A 500 -15.35 -1.18 19.76
CA HIS A 500 -14.63 -2.00 20.73
C HIS A 500 -13.21 -1.51 20.93
N VAL A 501 -12.70 -1.63 22.15
CA VAL A 501 -11.32 -1.27 22.50
C VAL A 501 -10.60 -2.49 23.07
N MET A 502 -9.43 -2.77 22.56
CA MET A 502 -8.60 -3.93 22.94
C MET A 502 -7.30 -3.46 23.58
N LEU A 503 -6.90 -4.11 24.66
CA LEU A 503 -5.61 -3.93 25.31
C LEU A 503 -4.74 -5.16 25.09
N PHE A 504 -3.53 -4.93 24.58
CA PHE A 504 -2.50 -5.95 24.41
C PHE A 504 -1.28 -5.61 25.24
N THR A 505 -0.62 -6.64 25.75
CA THR A 505 0.69 -6.54 26.41
C THR A 505 1.69 -7.41 25.66
N TYR A 506 2.89 -6.88 25.44
CA TYR A 506 3.96 -7.62 24.77
C TYR A 506 4.60 -8.62 25.72
N LYS A 507 4.66 -9.90 25.30
CA LYS A 507 5.36 -10.98 26.02
C LYS A 507 6.31 -11.72 25.08
N LYS A 508 7.50 -12.05 25.57
CA LYS A 508 8.50 -12.79 24.77
C LYS A 508 8.18 -14.29 24.64
N THR A 509 7.28 -14.81 25.46
CA THR A 509 6.92 -16.23 25.53
C THR A 509 5.45 -16.43 25.20
N GLU A 510 5.12 -17.64 24.74
CA GLU A 510 3.72 -18.07 24.58
C GLU A 510 3.00 -18.11 25.93
N SER A 511 1.72 -17.81 25.95
CA SER A 511 0.84 -17.99 27.12
C SER A 511 -0.48 -18.63 26.70
N SER A 512 -1.20 -19.12 27.71
CA SER A 512 -2.54 -19.68 27.53
C SER A 512 -3.44 -19.10 28.61
N ASP A 513 -3.90 -17.87 28.36
CA ASP A 513 -4.74 -17.12 29.29
C ASP A 513 -6.06 -16.75 28.61
N GLU A 514 -7.10 -16.56 29.40
CA GLU A 514 -8.37 -16.01 28.98
C GLU A 514 -8.27 -14.49 28.74
N VAL A 515 -9.07 -13.98 27.82
CA VAL A 515 -9.19 -12.54 27.56
C VAL A 515 -10.36 -12.02 28.38
N MET A 516 -10.10 -11.03 29.24
CA MET A 516 -11.16 -10.41 30.01
C MET A 516 -12.03 -9.52 29.14
N VAL A 517 -13.32 -9.53 29.35
CA VAL A 517 -14.31 -8.70 28.63
C VAL A 517 -14.99 -7.78 29.62
N LEU A 518 -15.05 -6.48 29.27
CA LEU A 518 -15.85 -5.48 29.97
C LEU A 518 -16.89 -4.93 29.00
N GLU A 519 -18.15 -4.97 29.39
CA GLU A 519 -19.22 -4.30 28.68
C GLU A 519 -19.47 -2.94 29.34
N ILE A 520 -19.19 -1.85 28.61
CA ILE A 520 -19.28 -0.48 29.14
C ILE A 520 -20.19 0.31 28.21
N PRO A 521 -21.46 0.53 28.61
CA PRO A 521 -22.37 1.36 27.85
C PRO A 521 -21.95 2.84 27.98
N ILE A 522 -21.73 3.50 26.83
CA ILE A 522 -21.47 4.95 26.79
C ILE A 522 -22.75 5.59 26.30
N VAL A 523 -23.59 6.01 27.23
CA VAL A 523 -24.90 6.60 26.94
C VAL A 523 -25.14 7.80 27.84
N TYR A 524 -25.85 8.79 27.36
CA TYR A 524 -26.42 9.84 28.19
C TYR A 524 -27.93 9.85 27.99
N GLU A 525 -28.66 10.05 29.07
CA GLU A 525 -30.09 10.21 29.01
C GLU A 525 -30.41 11.64 28.58
N VAL A 526 -31.00 11.82 27.41
CA VAL A 526 -31.67 13.06 27.06
C VAL A 526 -32.94 13.09 27.90
N ILE A 527 -33.00 13.97 28.89
CA ILE A 527 -34.25 14.24 29.60
C ILE A 527 -35.16 14.93 28.58
N GLU A 528 -36.01 14.15 27.93
CA GLU A 528 -37.14 14.69 27.19
C GLU A 528 -38.01 15.39 28.22
N ASP A 529 -37.98 16.74 28.25
CA ASP A 529 -38.96 17.53 28.98
C ASP A 529 -40.33 17.09 28.52
N GLU A 530 -41.12 16.52 29.44
CA GLU A 530 -42.51 16.11 29.21
C GLU A 530 -43.22 17.20 28.44
N ILE A 531 -43.56 16.91 27.17
CA ILE A 531 -44.39 17.73 26.36
C ILE A 531 -45.74 17.87 27.08
N SER A 532 -46.07 19.11 27.41
CA SER A 532 -47.31 19.56 27.98
C SER A 532 -48.55 18.77 27.52
N PRO A 533 -49.40 18.29 28.42
CA PRO A 533 -50.58 17.48 28.06
C PRO A 533 -51.74 18.34 27.62
N ASP A 534 -51.64 18.99 26.45
CA ASP A 534 -52.78 19.66 25.83
C ASP A 534 -52.79 19.45 24.32
N CYS A 535 -53.15 18.23 23.93
CA CYS A 535 -53.80 17.95 22.65
C CYS A 535 -54.53 16.61 22.72
N GLN A 536 -55.71 16.64 23.37
CA GLN A 536 -56.69 15.59 23.18
C GLN A 536 -57.31 15.71 21.80
N PHE A 537 -57.06 14.75 20.94
CA PHE A 537 -57.94 14.40 19.85
C PHE A 537 -58.41 12.96 20.02
N SER A 538 -59.65 12.87 20.44
CA SER A 538 -60.39 11.63 20.57
C SER A 538 -60.86 11.14 19.21
N GLY A 539 -60.62 9.91 18.90
CA GLY A 539 -61.28 9.10 17.88
C GLY A 539 -61.39 7.64 18.31
N PRO A 540 -62.52 7.00 18.20
CA PRO A 540 -62.80 5.77 18.92
C PRO A 540 -62.49 4.50 18.13
N GLY A 541 -62.01 3.51 18.87
CA GLY A 541 -62.43 2.11 18.68
C GLY A 541 -61.69 1.27 17.68
N SER A 542 -60.89 0.35 18.22
CA SER A 542 -60.97 -1.06 17.85
C SER A 542 -60.19 -1.90 18.86
N ALA A 543 -60.87 -2.75 19.57
CA ALA A 543 -60.31 -3.80 20.39
C ALA A 543 -59.80 -4.93 19.45
N GLY A 544 -58.57 -5.39 19.65
CA GLY A 544 -58.01 -6.51 18.89
C GLY A 544 -56.83 -7.12 19.60
N SER A 545 -57.13 -8.17 20.33
CA SER A 545 -56.30 -9.38 20.58
C SER A 545 -54.79 -9.25 20.62
N GLY A 546 -54.22 -9.35 21.81
CA GLY A 546 -52.75 -9.46 22.04
C GLY A 546 -52.18 -10.74 21.45
N ASN A 547 -51.25 -10.57 20.56
CA ASN A 547 -50.36 -11.64 20.08
C ASN A 547 -49.05 -11.60 20.89
N LYS A 548 -48.80 -12.67 21.61
CA LYS A 548 -47.63 -12.99 22.43
C LYS A 548 -46.37 -13.33 21.58
N LEU A 549 -46.32 -12.89 20.33
CA LEU A 549 -45.28 -13.25 19.36
C LEU A 549 -44.20 -12.20 19.17
N ASP A 550 -44.39 -10.95 19.66
CA ASP A 550 -43.44 -9.87 19.37
C ASP A 550 -42.20 -9.81 20.32
N LEU A 551 -42.23 -10.51 21.47
CA LEU A 551 -41.13 -10.51 22.41
C LEU A 551 -39.98 -11.44 21.99
N LEU A 552 -40.25 -12.50 21.24
CA LEU A 552 -39.22 -13.44 20.75
C LEU A 552 -38.49 -12.88 19.50
N ASP A 553 -39.13 -12.04 18.70
CA ASP A 553 -38.52 -11.37 17.55
C ASP A 553 -37.59 -10.20 17.96
N LEU A 554 -37.88 -9.55 19.10
CA LEU A 554 -36.96 -8.54 19.65
C LEU A 554 -35.68 -9.16 20.26
N GLU A 555 -35.76 -10.33 20.86
CA GLU A 555 -34.56 -11.04 21.37
C GLU A 555 -33.72 -11.58 20.21
N ASN A 556 -34.31 -12.07 19.14
CA ASN A 556 -33.59 -12.51 17.93
C ASN A 556 -32.96 -11.35 17.15
N LYS A 557 -33.53 -10.14 17.17
CA LYS A 557 -32.89 -8.94 16.60
C LYS A 557 -31.74 -8.42 17.45
N ARG A 558 -31.74 -8.68 18.78
CA ARG A 558 -30.63 -8.29 19.68
C ARG A 558 -29.39 -9.18 19.53
N GLU A 559 -29.51 -10.43 19.04
CA GLU A 559 -28.38 -11.35 18.90
C GLU A 559 -27.50 -11.13 17.66
N GLY A 560 -27.88 -10.26 16.74
CA GLY A 560 -27.26 -10.21 15.40
C GLY A 560 -25.96 -9.41 15.26
N CYS A 561 -25.63 -8.47 16.16
CA CYS A 561 -24.68 -7.40 15.82
C CYS A 561 -23.58 -7.08 16.83
N THR A 562 -23.51 -7.71 17.99
CA THR A 562 -22.39 -7.55 18.92
C THR A 562 -21.27 -8.55 18.63
N LEU A 563 -20.02 -8.05 18.57
CA LEU A 563 -18.84 -8.89 18.49
C LEU A 563 -18.78 -9.81 19.72
N LYS A 564 -18.62 -11.11 19.49
CA LYS A 564 -18.45 -12.08 20.59
C LYS A 564 -16.96 -12.43 20.72
N VAL A 565 -16.40 -12.18 21.90
CA VAL A 565 -15.05 -12.60 22.24
C VAL A 565 -15.06 -14.11 22.52
N ARG A 566 -14.05 -14.82 22.04
CA ARG A 566 -13.91 -16.26 22.28
C ARG A 566 -13.73 -16.52 23.77
N THR A 567 -14.51 -17.41 24.33
CA THR A 567 -14.46 -17.81 25.71
C THR A 567 -13.37 -18.86 25.98
N GLY A 568 -12.86 -18.90 27.21
CA GLY A 568 -11.87 -19.87 27.68
C GLY A 568 -10.43 -19.52 27.36
N ALA A 569 -9.50 -20.34 27.85
CA ALA A 569 -8.08 -20.14 27.69
C ALA A 569 -7.66 -20.29 26.21
N GLN A 570 -7.07 -19.24 25.65
CA GLN A 570 -6.62 -19.22 24.26
C GLN A 570 -5.09 -19.30 24.22
N LYS A 571 -4.55 -20.16 23.36
CA LYS A 571 -3.11 -20.19 23.09
C LYS A 571 -2.71 -18.91 22.36
N LYS A 572 -1.89 -18.08 23.02
CA LYS A 572 -1.39 -16.81 22.50
C LYS A 572 0.09 -16.95 22.18
N PRO A 573 0.50 -16.69 20.93
CA PRO A 573 1.91 -16.73 20.56
C PRO A 573 2.70 -15.63 21.25
N ALA A 574 4.03 -15.74 21.24
CA ALA A 574 4.91 -14.64 21.65
C ALA A 574 4.60 -13.37 20.82
N GLY A 575 4.73 -12.19 21.43
CA GLY A 575 4.38 -10.92 20.86
C GLY A 575 3.28 -10.20 21.65
N PHE A 576 2.46 -9.41 20.97
CA PHE A 576 1.31 -8.74 21.60
C PHE A 576 0.18 -9.72 21.89
N GLN A 577 -0.10 -9.89 23.16
CA GLN A 577 -1.14 -10.81 23.69
C GLN A 577 -2.30 -10.02 24.26
N ALA A 578 -3.52 -10.31 23.79
CA ALA A 578 -4.73 -9.67 24.29
C ALA A 578 -4.96 -9.96 25.77
N GLN A 579 -5.23 -8.92 26.54
CA GLN A 579 -5.51 -8.98 27.99
C GLN A 579 -6.94 -8.59 28.31
N LEU A 580 -7.45 -7.55 27.64
CA LEU A 580 -8.75 -6.96 27.91
C LEU A 580 -9.42 -6.54 26.61
N VAL A 581 -10.73 -6.72 26.52
CA VAL A 581 -11.59 -6.19 25.48
C VAL A 581 -12.73 -5.43 26.15
N CYS A 582 -12.87 -4.15 25.84
CA CYS A 582 -14.00 -3.33 26.21
C CYS A 582 -14.99 -3.28 25.04
N LEU A 583 -16.21 -3.73 25.26
CA LEU A 583 -17.30 -3.69 24.29
C LEU A 583 -18.30 -2.60 24.68
N THR A 584 -18.76 -1.83 23.71
CA THR A 584 -19.87 -0.92 23.90
C THR A 584 -21.15 -1.59 23.41
N PRO A 585 -22.10 -1.93 24.30
CA PRO A 585 -23.32 -2.61 23.92
C PRO A 585 -24.23 -1.71 23.08
N TRP A 586 -25.10 -2.33 22.28
CA TRP A 586 -26.15 -1.64 21.55
C TRP A 586 -27.19 -1.05 22.52
N ASN A 587 -27.63 0.16 22.24
CA ASN A 587 -28.66 0.83 23.02
C ASN A 587 -29.95 0.92 22.17
N ASN A 588 -31.06 0.39 22.67
CA ASN A 588 -32.37 0.42 22.04
C ASN A 588 -32.42 -0.05 20.56
N GLY A 589 -31.51 -0.96 20.17
CA GLY A 589 -31.43 -1.47 18.81
C GLY A 589 -30.58 -0.61 17.85
N GLU A 590 -29.96 0.47 18.35
CA GLU A 590 -29.04 1.29 17.58
C GLU A 590 -27.58 0.89 17.87
N PRO A 591 -26.69 0.88 16.85
CA PRO A 591 -25.28 0.60 17.02
C PRO A 591 -24.60 1.72 17.81
N PRO A 592 -23.60 1.39 18.65
CA PRO A 592 -22.86 2.40 19.37
C PRO A 592 -22.03 3.27 18.44
N SER A 593 -21.90 4.57 18.74
CA SER A 593 -21.06 5.51 18.00
C SER A 593 -19.60 5.08 17.98
N HIS A 594 -18.88 5.31 16.89
CA HIS A 594 -17.48 4.95 16.73
C HIS A 594 -16.58 5.61 17.78
N ILE A 595 -15.55 4.91 18.23
CA ILE A 595 -14.53 5.48 19.11
C ILE A 595 -13.71 6.49 18.30
N THR A 596 -13.71 7.74 18.76
CA THR A 596 -13.07 8.88 18.09
C THR A 596 -11.75 9.32 18.73
N ALA A 597 -11.54 8.96 20.02
CA ALA A 597 -10.30 9.25 20.73
C ALA A 597 -9.87 8.08 21.61
N LEU A 598 -8.57 7.81 21.67
CA LEU A 598 -7.97 6.71 22.42
C LEU A 598 -6.59 7.11 22.91
N THR A 599 -6.31 6.88 24.21
CA THR A 599 -4.98 7.13 24.78
C THR A 599 -4.69 6.14 25.92
N ILE A 600 -3.39 5.91 26.18
CA ILE A 600 -2.92 5.08 27.27
C ILE A 600 -1.86 5.85 28.09
N ASN A 601 -1.92 5.73 29.41
CA ASN A 601 -0.83 6.09 30.31
C ASN A 601 -0.48 4.88 31.18
N SER A 602 0.57 4.18 30.76
CA SER A 602 1.00 2.96 31.44
C SER A 602 1.65 3.20 32.81
N SER A 603 2.17 4.41 33.08
CA SER A 603 2.74 4.76 34.38
C SER A 603 1.69 4.86 35.47
N TYR A 604 0.48 5.29 35.10
CA TYR A 604 -0.67 5.31 36.01
C TYR A 604 -1.57 4.08 35.88
N GLY A 605 -1.27 3.19 34.95
CA GLY A 605 -2.12 2.02 34.72
C GLY A 605 -3.50 2.37 34.11
N LEU A 606 -3.59 3.46 33.34
CA LEU A 606 -4.87 3.97 32.84
C LEU A 606 -4.95 3.94 31.31
N MET A 607 -6.13 3.59 30.81
CA MET A 607 -6.55 3.75 29.41
C MET A 607 -7.80 4.63 29.38
N ALA A 608 -7.84 5.59 28.47
CA ALA A 608 -9.01 6.43 28.27
C ALA A 608 -9.43 6.40 26.79
N TYR A 609 -10.74 6.33 26.56
CA TYR A 609 -11.31 6.42 25.21
C TYR A 609 -12.65 7.12 25.24
N GLY A 610 -13.04 7.70 24.11
CA GLY A 610 -14.28 8.43 24.00
C GLY A 610 -14.88 8.38 22.61
N ASN A 611 -16.16 8.72 22.55
CA ASN A 611 -16.93 8.84 21.32
C ASN A 611 -17.87 10.06 21.40
N GLU A 612 -18.90 10.11 20.56
CA GLU A 612 -19.90 11.20 20.58
C GLU A 612 -20.72 11.20 21.87
N ALA A 613 -20.95 10.03 22.47
CA ALA A 613 -21.80 9.89 23.64
C ALA A 613 -21.08 10.21 24.96
N GLY A 614 -19.75 10.03 25.05
CA GLY A 614 -19.04 10.30 26.28
C GLY A 614 -17.59 9.81 26.35
N LEU A 615 -17.08 9.75 27.58
CA LEU A 615 -15.72 9.39 27.95
C LEU A 615 -15.70 8.23 28.94
N VAL A 616 -14.80 7.29 28.69
CA VAL A 616 -14.53 6.16 29.59
C VAL A 616 -13.06 6.16 30.01
N ILE A 617 -12.82 5.90 31.31
CA ILE A 617 -11.48 5.64 31.86
C ILE A 617 -11.46 4.27 32.50
N VAL A 618 -10.51 3.45 32.12
CA VAL A 618 -10.33 2.07 32.55
C VAL A 618 -8.98 1.93 33.26
N ASP A 619 -8.98 1.30 34.46
CA ASP A 619 -7.75 0.81 35.07
C ASP A 619 -7.33 -0.48 34.37
N ILE A 620 -6.15 -0.46 33.73
CA ILE A 620 -5.66 -1.59 32.94
C ILE A 620 -4.98 -2.67 33.79
N GLU A 621 -4.60 -2.38 35.02
CA GLU A 621 -4.02 -3.35 35.97
C GLU A 621 -5.12 -4.12 36.70
N GLN A 622 -6.09 -3.38 37.26
CA GLN A 622 -7.25 -3.98 37.92
C GLN A 622 -8.33 -4.45 36.94
N ARG A 623 -8.29 -3.95 35.70
CA ARG A 623 -9.24 -4.26 34.62
C ARG A 623 -10.69 -3.91 35.00
N VAL A 624 -10.86 -2.72 35.52
CA VAL A 624 -12.17 -2.17 35.94
C VAL A 624 -12.41 -0.79 35.29
N CYS A 625 -13.66 -0.47 35.03
CA CYS A 625 -14.04 0.87 34.61
C CYS A 625 -14.04 1.80 35.82
N LEU A 626 -13.20 2.83 35.78
CA LEU A 626 -13.09 3.84 36.85
C LEU A 626 -14.06 5.01 36.65
N LEU A 627 -14.27 5.39 35.41
CA LEU A 627 -15.11 6.52 35.03
C LEU A 627 -15.85 6.21 33.75
N ASN A 628 -17.14 6.49 33.72
CA ASN A 628 -17.98 6.47 32.55
C ASN A 628 -18.90 7.69 32.62
N VAL A 629 -18.68 8.69 31.75
CA VAL A 629 -19.34 9.99 31.81
C VAL A 629 -19.88 10.34 30.45
N GLY A 630 -21.15 10.68 30.37
CA GLY A 630 -21.79 11.19 29.14
C GLY A 630 -21.24 12.56 28.73
N SER A 631 -21.28 12.88 27.44
CA SER A 631 -20.78 14.16 26.92
C SER A 631 -21.42 15.39 27.60
N PRO A 632 -22.72 15.42 27.89
CA PRO A 632 -23.35 16.53 28.62
C PRO A 632 -22.82 16.74 30.04
N ASP A 633 -22.37 15.66 30.70
CA ASP A 633 -21.91 15.70 32.10
C ASP A 633 -20.43 16.05 32.23
N LEU A 634 -19.66 16.06 31.14
CA LEU A 634 -18.22 16.38 31.14
C LEU A 634 -17.94 17.81 31.62
N TYR A 635 -18.81 18.76 31.34
CA TYR A 635 -18.66 20.16 31.74
C TYR A 635 -19.38 20.46 33.09
N GLY A 636 -20.24 19.58 33.54
CA GLY A 636 -21.01 19.76 34.79
C GLY A 636 -21.82 21.07 34.79
N ALA A 637 -21.87 21.73 35.94
CA ALA A 637 -22.60 23.00 36.11
C ALA A 637 -21.96 24.18 35.36
N GLN A 638 -20.79 24.01 34.75
CA GLN A 638 -20.11 25.06 33.95
C GLN A 638 -20.33 24.90 32.47
N ASP A 639 -21.13 23.93 32.06
CA ASP A 639 -21.48 23.73 30.66
C ASP A 639 -22.12 25.01 30.10
N PRO A 640 -21.53 25.64 29.06
CA PRO A 640 -22.09 26.83 28.43
C PRO A 640 -23.47 26.58 27.82
N TYR A 641 -23.84 25.33 27.60
CA TYR A 641 -25.17 24.90 27.08
C TYR A 641 -26.12 24.42 28.17
N TYR A 642 -25.68 24.38 29.45
CA TYR A 642 -26.53 23.98 30.57
C TYR A 642 -27.69 24.99 30.75
N ARG A 643 -28.88 24.60 30.35
CA ARG A 643 -30.12 25.40 30.53
C ARG A 643 -30.77 24.99 31.82
N VAL A 644 -30.71 25.85 32.84
CA VAL A 644 -31.55 25.72 34.01
C VAL A 644 -33.02 25.85 33.55
N PRO A 645 -33.91 24.88 33.85
CA PRO A 645 -35.34 24.96 33.55
C PRO A 645 -35.93 26.22 34.15
N ARG A 646 -36.37 27.17 33.35
CA ARG A 646 -37.08 28.38 33.77
C ARG A 646 -38.59 28.13 33.84
N SER A 647 -39.04 27.11 34.55
CA SER A 647 -40.46 26.95 34.87
C SER A 647 -40.71 27.37 36.29
N PRO A 648 -41.67 28.28 36.59
CA PRO A 648 -41.97 28.65 37.98
C PRO A 648 -42.65 27.47 38.65
N LYS A 649 -41.95 26.87 39.63
CA LYS A 649 -42.51 25.84 40.48
C LYS A 649 -43.63 26.46 41.31
N LYS A 650 -44.84 25.92 41.21
CA LYS A 650 -45.94 26.14 42.16
C LYS A 650 -45.46 25.72 43.56
N ASN A 651 -45.63 26.64 44.54
CA ASN A 651 -45.32 26.45 45.93
C ASN A 651 -45.86 25.14 46.47
N GLN A 652 -44.97 24.23 46.90
CA GLN A 652 -45.28 23.25 47.90
C GLN A 652 -44.58 23.62 49.18
N VAL A 653 -45.38 23.64 50.24
CA VAL A 653 -45.07 24.01 51.60
C VAL A 653 -43.98 23.08 52.15
N VAL A 654 -42.90 23.66 52.66
CA VAL A 654 -41.83 22.97 53.35
C VAL A 654 -41.99 23.14 54.83
N PRO A 655 -41.83 22.07 55.67
CA PRO A 655 -41.69 22.25 57.11
C PRO A 655 -40.28 22.70 57.45
N GLU A 656 -40.20 23.58 58.46
CA GLU A 656 -39.02 24.23 59.03
C GLU A 656 -37.94 23.23 59.50
N ALA A 657 -36.68 23.55 59.21
CA ALA A 657 -35.54 23.09 60.02
C ALA A 657 -34.41 24.14 60.02
N ILE A 658 -34.25 24.75 61.16
CA ILE A 658 -33.07 25.29 61.89
C ILE A 658 -31.90 25.88 61.10
N PRO A 659 -31.46 27.13 61.47
CA PRO A 659 -30.38 27.85 60.75
C PRO A 659 -29.01 27.49 61.31
N LEU A 660 -28.05 27.39 60.44
CA LEU A 660 -26.62 27.52 60.75
C LEU A 660 -26.02 28.62 59.92
N ASP A 661 -25.57 29.64 60.64
CA ASP A 661 -24.81 30.79 60.16
C ASP A 661 -23.58 30.35 59.41
N PHE A 662 -23.36 30.92 58.23
CA PHE A 662 -22.04 31.16 57.69
C PHE A 662 -21.96 32.50 56.96
N GLU A 663 -20.98 33.25 57.40
CA GLU A 663 -20.67 34.64 57.08
C GLU A 663 -20.48 34.97 55.63
N ARG A 664 -20.93 36.15 55.28
CA ARG A 664 -20.59 36.89 54.09
C ARG A 664 -19.10 37.28 54.08
N GLN A 665 -18.43 37.06 52.94
CA GLN A 665 -17.31 37.89 52.58
C GLN A 665 -17.26 38.18 51.06
N PRO A 666 -16.55 39.24 50.63
CA PRO A 666 -17.01 40.11 49.57
C PRO A 666 -16.29 39.90 48.25
N ARG A 667 -16.85 40.49 47.23
CA ARG A 667 -16.30 40.65 45.85
C ARG A 667 -14.91 41.27 45.87
N SER A 668 -13.99 40.74 45.06
CA SER A 668 -12.79 41.44 44.65
C SER A 668 -12.62 41.46 43.14
N PRO A 669 -11.92 42.47 42.65
CA PRO A 669 -11.96 42.88 41.28
C PRO A 669 -10.85 42.25 40.44
N SER A 670 -11.05 42.31 39.15
CA SER A 670 -10.08 42.04 38.07
C SER A 670 -8.84 42.91 38.19
N ILE A 671 -7.65 42.35 38.04
CA ILE A 671 -6.43 43.05 37.68
C ILE A 671 -5.64 42.24 36.67
N ASP A 672 -5.33 42.96 35.61
CA ASP A 672 -4.36 42.62 34.57
C ASP A 672 -2.93 42.61 35.08
N GLN A 673 -2.08 41.95 34.31
CA GLN A 673 -0.62 42.08 34.20
C GLN A 673 0.26 41.76 35.41
N ILE A 674 1.29 40.97 35.11
CA ILE A 674 2.71 41.42 35.16
C ILE A 674 3.64 40.28 34.74
N ASN A 675 4.56 40.64 33.84
CA ASN A 675 5.79 39.98 33.48
C ASN A 675 6.71 39.77 34.67
N GLY A 676 7.43 38.66 34.72
CA GLY A 676 8.52 38.43 35.67
C GLY A 676 9.61 37.55 35.11
N VAL A 677 10.66 38.19 34.65
CA VAL A 677 11.99 37.67 34.30
C VAL A 677 12.72 37.22 35.55
N CYS A 678 13.49 36.13 35.49
CA CYS A 678 14.78 35.91 36.20
C CYS A 678 15.45 34.66 35.60
N ALA A 679 16.52 34.84 34.86
CA ALA A 679 17.94 34.96 35.23
C ALA A 679 18.55 33.62 35.71
N ALA A 680 19.30 33.00 34.86
CA ALA A 680 20.75 32.91 34.70
C ALA A 680 21.52 32.24 35.85
N SER A 681 22.23 31.19 35.51
CA SER A 681 23.63 30.94 35.94
C SER A 681 24.23 29.85 35.02
N SER A 682 25.12 30.20 34.21
CA SER A 682 26.61 30.31 34.26
C SER A 682 27.30 29.02 33.84
N THR A 683 27.90 29.18 32.68
CA THR A 683 28.98 28.47 31.99
C THR A 683 30.23 28.15 32.85
N PRO A 684 31.25 27.37 32.38
CA PRO A 684 32.14 27.87 31.32
C PRO A 684 32.71 26.82 30.34
N PRO A 685 33.60 27.23 29.41
CA PRO A 685 33.83 26.62 28.11
C PRO A 685 35.17 25.86 27.98
N ILE A 686 35.29 25.05 26.93
CA ILE A 686 36.61 24.63 26.43
C ILE A 686 36.67 24.88 24.92
N GLN A 687 37.69 25.64 24.56
CA GLN A 687 38.20 25.95 23.22
C GLN A 687 38.93 24.80 22.58
N MET A 688 38.99 24.81 21.28
CA MET A 688 40.06 24.74 20.29
C MET A 688 39.54 24.04 19.05
N GLY A 689 39.69 24.54 17.92
CA GLY A 689 40.63 25.20 17.03
C GLY A 689 40.36 24.57 15.66
N GLY A 690 40.05 25.24 14.69
CA GLY A 690 40.73 26.02 13.73
C GLY A 690 40.95 25.32 12.43
N SER A 691 40.28 25.75 11.35
CA SER A 691 40.87 26.14 10.07
C SER A 691 39.87 26.20 8.91
N GLN A 692 39.72 27.38 8.42
CA GLN A 692 39.23 27.74 7.08
C GLN A 692 40.44 28.05 6.18
N PRO A 693 40.26 28.46 4.89
CA PRO A 693 39.36 28.30 3.75
C PRO A 693 40.14 27.94 2.45
N PRO A 694 39.84 28.24 1.19
CA PRO A 694 39.23 29.43 0.61
C PRO A 694 38.26 29.27 -0.60
N ILE A 695 37.46 30.25 -0.76
CA ILE A 695 36.92 31.09 -1.85
C ILE A 695 37.32 30.77 -3.30
N ALA A 696 36.37 30.73 -4.21
CA ALA A 696 36.46 31.36 -5.53
C ALA A 696 35.07 31.67 -6.14
N THR A 697 34.98 32.88 -6.54
CA THR A 697 33.98 33.72 -7.22
C THR A 697 33.77 33.36 -8.69
N SER A 698 32.57 33.66 -9.23
CA SER A 698 32.24 34.48 -10.43
C SER A 698 30.79 34.22 -10.86
N VAL A 699 29.90 35.17 -10.80
CA VAL A 699 29.47 36.26 -11.66
C VAL A 699 29.07 35.84 -13.10
N THR A 700 27.81 36.03 -13.44
CA THR A 700 27.14 36.77 -14.53
C THR A 700 25.77 36.19 -14.83
N SER A 701 24.73 36.91 -14.61
CA SER A 701 23.86 37.80 -15.38
C SER A 701 23.08 37.17 -16.52
N CYS A 702 21.78 37.27 -16.50
CA CYS A 702 20.86 38.00 -17.37
C CYS A 702 19.44 37.44 -17.36
N ARG A 703 18.51 38.34 -17.19
CA ARG A 703 17.04 38.26 -17.38
C ARG A 703 16.69 38.16 -18.89
N PRO A 704 15.42 38.03 -19.35
CA PRO A 704 14.15 38.38 -18.71
C PRO A 704 12.97 37.38 -18.88
N ARG A 705 11.90 37.71 -18.18
CA ARG A 705 10.52 37.15 -18.23
C ARG A 705 9.82 37.33 -19.59
N PRO A 706 8.78 36.53 -19.90
CA PRO A 706 7.51 37.11 -20.30
C PRO A 706 6.29 36.58 -19.48
N GLU A 707 5.28 37.46 -19.42
CA GLU A 707 3.99 37.33 -18.77
C GLU A 707 3.05 36.34 -19.52
N PRO A 708 2.04 35.76 -18.82
CA PRO A 708 1.03 34.94 -19.47
C PRO A 708 -0.21 35.75 -19.89
N PRO A 709 -0.95 35.31 -20.91
CA PRO A 709 -2.13 36.00 -21.41
C PRO A 709 -3.38 35.70 -20.58
N ARG A 710 -4.18 36.75 -20.41
CA ARG A 710 -5.54 36.74 -19.86
C ARG A 710 -6.47 35.86 -20.69
N ARG A 711 -7.27 35.04 -20.03
CA ARG A 711 -8.51 34.51 -20.59
C ARG A 711 -9.73 34.78 -19.70
N SER A 712 -10.73 35.24 -20.38
CA SER A 712 -12.05 35.70 -20.10
C SER A 712 -12.88 34.95 -19.06
N ARG A 713 -13.62 35.78 -18.31
CA ARG A 713 -14.77 35.48 -17.48
C ARG A 713 -15.87 34.71 -18.24
N SER A 714 -16.39 33.65 -17.64
CA SER A 714 -17.79 33.31 -17.72
C SER A 714 -18.42 33.47 -16.33
N GLN A 715 -19.42 34.32 -16.30
CA GLN A 715 -20.27 34.59 -15.15
C GLN A 715 -21.24 33.41 -14.99
N ASP A 716 -21.20 32.75 -13.84
CA ASP A 716 -22.38 32.09 -13.31
C ASP A 716 -22.76 32.79 -12.00
N LYS A 717 -23.91 33.41 -12.10
CA LYS A 717 -24.63 34.05 -11.01
C LYS A 717 -25.08 32.99 -10.03
N LEU A 718 -24.58 33.02 -8.83
CA LEU A 718 -25.23 32.45 -7.66
C LEU A 718 -25.85 33.62 -6.88
N ASP A 719 -27.17 33.71 -6.99
CA ASP A 719 -27.97 34.59 -6.18
C ASP A 719 -27.87 34.22 -4.71
N SER A 720 -27.18 35.07 -3.96
CA SER A 720 -27.22 35.07 -2.51
C SER A 720 -28.24 36.09 -2.06
N SER A 721 -29.51 35.68 -1.99
CA SER A 721 -30.50 36.40 -1.23
C SER A 721 -30.44 36.02 0.24
N PHE A 722 -29.73 36.81 1.02
CA PHE A 722 -29.86 36.81 2.47
C PHE A 722 -31.21 37.40 2.85
N SER A 723 -32.21 36.56 3.00
CA SER A 723 -33.42 36.93 3.74
C SER A 723 -33.15 36.71 5.23
N ARG A 724 -33.05 37.82 5.98
CA ARG A 724 -33.18 37.82 7.43
C ARG A 724 -34.62 37.40 7.78
N SER A 725 -34.83 36.12 8.02
CA SER A 725 -36.02 35.70 8.76
C SER A 725 -35.60 35.45 10.21
N ARG A 726 -36.20 36.19 11.10
CA ARG A 726 -36.27 35.88 12.53
C ARG A 726 -37.11 34.60 12.66
N SER A 727 -36.50 33.46 12.65
CA SER A 727 -37.14 32.22 13.09
C SER A 727 -36.37 31.66 14.25
N SER A 728 -37.00 31.73 15.36
CA SER A 728 -37.08 30.83 16.50
C SER A 728 -35.94 29.83 16.67
N SER A 729 -35.40 29.89 17.83
CA SER A 729 -34.48 29.10 18.60
C SER A 729 -34.67 27.56 18.62
N MET A 730 -35.23 26.94 17.59
CA MET A 730 -35.35 25.48 17.49
C MET A 730 -34.19 24.84 16.67
N SER A 731 -33.47 25.60 15.88
CA SER A 731 -32.39 25.09 15.07
C SER A 731 -31.05 24.89 15.82
N SER A 732 -30.99 25.29 17.10
CA SER A 732 -29.81 25.12 17.93
C SER A 732 -29.76 23.77 18.69
N LEU A 733 -30.87 23.03 18.72
CA LEU A 733 -30.96 21.73 19.37
C LEU A 733 -30.46 20.57 18.47
N GLU A 734 -30.62 20.72 17.15
CA GLU A 734 -30.12 19.71 16.21
C GLU A 734 -28.59 19.71 16.02
N ASN A 735 -27.90 20.79 16.41
CA ASN A 735 -26.44 20.91 16.32
C ASN A 735 -25.70 20.49 17.61
N ILE A 736 -26.41 20.11 18.68
CA ILE A 736 -25.79 19.68 19.94
C ILE A 736 -25.33 18.21 19.89
N THR A 737 -25.76 17.46 18.89
CA THR A 737 -25.47 16.01 18.76
C THR A 737 -24.11 15.68 18.16
N SER A 738 -23.24 16.65 17.87
CA SER A 738 -21.95 16.39 17.20
C SER A 738 -20.70 16.73 18.00
N GLU A 739 -20.80 16.88 19.31
CA GLU A 739 -19.61 17.12 20.17
C GLU A 739 -18.94 15.81 20.60
N ALA A 740 -18.38 15.09 19.63
CA ALA A 740 -17.57 13.93 19.90
C ALA A 740 -16.28 14.29 20.64
N VAL A 741 -15.82 13.43 21.52
CA VAL A 741 -14.49 13.53 22.13
C VAL A 741 -13.44 13.31 21.05
N GLN A 742 -12.84 14.40 20.54
CA GLN A 742 -11.93 14.36 19.39
C GLN A 742 -10.49 14.06 19.76
N CYS A 743 -10.07 14.37 20.98
CA CYS A 743 -8.70 14.19 21.43
C CYS A 743 -8.65 13.91 22.92
N LEU A 744 -7.83 12.95 23.33
CA LEU A 744 -7.54 12.61 24.71
C LEU A 744 -6.04 12.49 24.91
N VAL A 745 -5.51 13.18 25.91
CA VAL A 745 -4.10 13.10 26.29
C VAL A 745 -4.00 13.11 27.81
N PHE A 746 -3.20 12.20 28.35
CA PHE A 746 -2.81 12.25 29.75
C PHE A 746 -1.69 13.29 29.93
N ALA A 747 -1.78 14.11 30.98
CA ALA A 747 -0.70 15.02 31.31
C ALA A 747 0.52 14.26 31.83
N ASP A 748 1.71 14.66 31.39
CA ASP A 748 2.97 14.05 31.84
C ASP A 748 3.30 14.37 33.29
N SER A 749 2.84 15.52 33.76
CA SER A 749 3.00 15.94 35.14
C SER A 749 1.83 16.80 35.60
N TYR A 750 1.38 16.62 36.82
CA TYR A 750 0.41 17.49 37.47
C TYR A 750 0.75 17.68 38.96
N THR A 751 0.66 18.91 39.41
CA THR A 751 0.80 19.26 40.81
C THR A 751 -0.58 19.24 41.45
N ARG A 752 -0.75 18.40 42.49
CA ARG A 752 -1.94 18.46 43.33
C ARG A 752 -1.90 19.78 44.07
N LYS A 753 -2.79 20.74 43.77
CA LYS A 753 -3.04 21.84 44.69
C LYS A 753 -3.55 21.25 46.02
N SER A 754 -2.70 21.21 47.03
CA SER A 754 -3.15 20.89 48.37
C SER A 754 -4.17 21.95 48.72
N GLY A 755 -5.44 21.55 48.74
CA GLY A 755 -6.48 22.38 49.34
C GLY A 755 -6.14 22.62 50.80
N ARG A 756 -5.95 23.90 51.17
CA ARG A 756 -6.12 24.32 52.54
C ARG A 756 -7.57 24.41 52.88
#